data_2d552b9b4f93992d8c7cd78e13cdfe46
#
_entry.id   2d552b9b4f93992d8c7cd78e13cdfe46
#
_cell.length_a   1.000
_cell.length_b   1.000
_cell.length_c   1.000
_cell.angle_alpha   90.00
_cell.angle_beta   90.00
_cell.angle_gamma   90.00
#
_symmetry.space_group_name_H-M   'P 1'
#
loop_
_entity.id
_entity.type
_entity.pdbx_description
1 polymer ?
#
loop_
_entity_poly.entity_id
_entity_poly.type
_entity_poly.pdbx_seq_one_letter_code
_entity_poly.pdbx_strand_id
1 'polypeptide(L)'
;MRAVVYVLVLLVVIGMILAVVGPTLATAAPTVSAPQPASDAASSSRPAPVIVLGTNNLTWADLREQASHDGVGGDSGSPGVGSAAARLLAFAGRAEPMNLSVRTPADRTCPADAWLTLGRGKRASAIEPAASCAGPTAAIPRGTPLVRALGHDVSIQTVGPGTQLAIGAPGGSANRPAPLTPSVAEALAAGADLTMVDTARDASTDAERITALDDALRTVQEQARPGTRLVIASLADDEAPGPQMAALPAGTTSARGTSDGLAIGDSTHQPGLAQLTDLTPTLVSALAGRHDPAFDGRALTLPETGRAGTATTATGAATGDARISRLANDALHARASQATVMPAGALLMGLTVALLVWAAVALRDPGASRREALRRRVTRVAVYLSTLPTALLLVNAVPWWRVGARAGSPSGWASVVAMAAAALVAAGIAGLAAGIAALARRHRRPLPATSPSPSPSALCATATAEPVGSPDTPSARGEASAEPQPDEAGSPAPALSSPSMSGASLTALLVAVAIPLAWLVDAAAGAPLAFNNPLGMNAVVAGRFYGVSNTAFALVAGALVVVIAGVWATLGGGRRSALLVTALLGGAALLVDGAPQLGADVGGALTLVPTLAFLAAGLAGLHLSWRRWLTIGAAAVLVVGGFAVVDLLRPGGPTHLGRFARQVADGSAAGVLGRKAYALVGPFITRPLTAIALACTAALAAAALWWGRRQVRAWRSGTSPYAWLAPAAHGDMVHAEGPDSCPPTRGVPLSGRWGTTALKSLGVLTLVAVLVNDSGVTMAGFILAAAAPALLALMLLLGNSFTASRHLHRRRHIIPGSQRRSSTSPS
;
A
#
# COMPACT_ATOMS: atom_id res chain seq x y z
N MET A 1 -2.64 -7.57 -31.82
CA MET A 1 -1.84 -7.33 -30.64
C MET A 1 -2.15 -6.00 -29.96
N ARG A 2 -2.16 -4.90 -30.68
CA ARG A 2 -2.66 -3.63 -30.12
C ARG A 2 -4.05 -3.80 -29.49
N ALA A 3 -4.95 -4.53 -30.14
CA ALA A 3 -6.28 -4.84 -29.58
C ALA A 3 -6.22 -5.58 -28.23
N VAL A 4 -5.33 -6.56 -28.07
CA VAL A 4 -5.18 -7.27 -26.77
C VAL A 4 -4.65 -6.35 -25.67
N VAL A 5 -3.71 -5.46 -26.01
CA VAL A 5 -3.20 -4.47 -25.05
C VAL A 5 -4.28 -3.44 -24.72
N TYR A 6 -5.07 -3.00 -25.71
CA TYR A 6 -6.22 -2.12 -25.45
C TYR A 6 -7.28 -2.80 -24.57
N VAL A 7 -7.59 -4.08 -24.87
CA VAL A 7 -8.52 -4.87 -24.04
C VAL A 7 -7.96 -5.03 -22.63
N LEU A 8 -6.68 -5.31 -22.48
CA LEU A 8 -6.04 -5.43 -21.17
C LEU A 8 -6.10 -4.09 -20.38
N VAL A 9 -5.73 -2.99 -21.05
CA VAL A 9 -5.83 -1.64 -20.44
C VAL A 9 -7.28 -1.33 -20.10
N LEU A 10 -8.22 -1.65 -20.98
CA LEU A 10 -9.65 -1.44 -20.76
C LEU A 10 -10.15 -2.29 -19.59
N LEU A 11 -9.77 -3.56 -19.48
CA LEU A 11 -10.14 -4.45 -18.37
C LEU A 11 -9.57 -3.95 -17.04
N VAL A 12 -8.31 -3.47 -17.03
CA VAL A 12 -7.70 -2.86 -15.83
C VAL A 12 -8.47 -1.60 -15.44
N VAL A 13 -8.76 -0.72 -16.38
CA VAL A 13 -9.53 0.52 -16.13
C VAL A 13 -10.96 0.19 -15.69
N ILE A 14 -11.64 -0.74 -16.35
CA ILE A 14 -12.98 -1.20 -15.95
C ILE A 14 -12.93 -1.84 -14.55
N GLY A 15 -11.94 -2.70 -14.26
CA GLY A 15 -11.76 -3.29 -12.95
C GLY A 15 -11.56 -2.22 -11.85
N MET A 16 -10.74 -1.22 -12.12
CA MET A 16 -10.55 -0.08 -11.21
C MET A 16 -11.81 0.79 -11.08
N ILE A 17 -12.55 1.03 -12.18
CA ILE A 17 -13.83 1.76 -12.15
C ILE A 17 -14.87 0.98 -11.35
N LEU A 18 -14.99 -0.34 -11.58
CA LEU A 18 -15.91 -1.19 -10.82
C LEU A 18 -15.54 -1.25 -9.33
N ALA A 19 -14.26 -1.25 -9.01
CA ALA A 19 -13.78 -1.16 -7.63
C ALA A 19 -14.14 0.19 -6.96
N VAL A 20 -14.21 1.28 -7.74
CA VAL A 20 -14.67 2.60 -7.25
C VAL A 20 -16.19 2.67 -7.15
N VAL A 21 -16.90 2.17 -8.16
CA VAL A 21 -18.37 2.29 -8.27
C VAL A 21 -19.08 1.21 -7.46
N GLY A 22 -18.52 -0.01 -7.35
CA GLY A 22 -19.10 -1.11 -6.59
C GLY A 22 -19.42 -0.76 -5.13
N PRO A 23 -18.47 -0.25 -4.35
CA PRO A 23 -18.74 0.17 -2.97
C PRO A 23 -19.75 1.32 -2.88
N THR A 24 -19.74 2.27 -3.84
CA THR A 24 -20.72 3.39 -3.84
C THR A 24 -22.13 2.93 -4.17
N LEU A 25 -22.28 1.89 -4.99
CA LEU A 25 -23.59 1.29 -5.26
C LEU A 25 -24.05 0.38 -4.11
N ALA A 26 -23.14 -0.30 -3.43
CA ALA A 26 -23.45 -1.11 -2.25
C ALA A 26 -23.85 -0.24 -1.03
N THR A 27 -23.31 0.98 -0.93
CA THR A 27 -23.72 1.95 0.10
C THR A 27 -25.00 2.73 -0.24
N ALA A 28 -25.53 2.57 -1.46
CA ALA A 28 -26.84 3.07 -1.88
C ALA A 28 -28.00 2.13 -1.50
N ALA A 29 -27.76 1.07 -0.70
CA ALA A 29 -28.82 0.39 0.04
C ALA A 29 -29.52 1.41 0.96
N PRO A 30 -30.87 1.30 1.16
CA PRO A 30 -31.66 2.35 1.75
C PRO A 30 -31.04 2.83 3.06
N THR A 31 -30.64 4.07 3.09
CA THR A 31 -30.25 4.77 4.30
C THR A 31 -31.42 4.58 5.27
N VAL A 32 -31.20 3.80 6.32
CA VAL A 32 -32.00 3.96 7.52
C VAL A 32 -31.93 5.46 7.79
N SER A 33 -33.06 6.11 7.67
CA SER A 33 -33.23 7.55 7.87
C SER A 33 -32.39 7.95 9.06
N ALA A 34 -31.50 8.92 8.88
CA ALA A 34 -30.86 9.56 10.03
C ALA A 34 -31.93 9.83 11.05
N PRO A 35 -31.76 9.53 12.34
CA PRO A 35 -32.73 9.87 13.34
C PRO A 35 -32.99 11.35 13.15
N GLN A 36 -34.26 11.67 12.79
CA GLN A 36 -34.72 13.04 12.83
C GLN A 36 -34.33 13.60 14.19
N PRO A 37 -33.85 14.85 14.27
CA PRO A 37 -33.69 15.51 15.54
C PRO A 37 -35.03 15.36 16.25
N ALA A 38 -35.03 14.64 17.36
CA ALA A 38 -36.19 14.42 18.16
C ALA A 38 -36.78 15.82 18.42
N SER A 39 -38.01 16.02 17.95
CA SER A 39 -38.81 17.18 18.32
C SER A 39 -38.77 17.32 19.83
N ASP A 40 -38.60 18.52 20.33
CA ASP A 40 -38.50 18.96 21.71
C ASP A 40 -39.55 18.36 22.65
N ALA A 41 -39.41 17.10 22.99
CA ALA A 41 -39.91 16.46 24.17
C ALA A 41 -38.71 15.87 24.90
N ALA A 42 -37.77 16.73 25.31
CA ALA A 42 -36.72 16.38 26.22
C ALA A 42 -37.34 16.02 27.57
N SER A 43 -37.72 14.76 27.74
CA SER A 43 -37.77 14.18 29.06
C SER A 43 -36.33 14.20 29.56
N SER A 44 -36.07 14.98 30.63
CA SER A 44 -34.77 15.14 31.28
C SER A 44 -34.35 13.85 32.02
N SER A 45 -34.26 12.74 31.32
CA SER A 45 -33.74 11.50 31.88
C SER A 45 -32.21 11.59 31.83
N ARG A 46 -31.59 11.60 33.01
CA ARG A 46 -30.14 11.49 33.18
C ARG A 46 -29.62 10.32 32.36
N PRO A 47 -28.51 10.49 31.61
CA PRO A 47 -27.94 9.40 30.78
C PRO A 47 -27.61 8.18 31.66
N ALA A 48 -27.77 6.98 31.08
CA ALA A 48 -27.46 5.74 31.80
C ALA A 48 -26.00 5.73 32.22
N PRO A 49 -25.69 5.30 33.47
CA PRO A 49 -24.30 5.23 33.96
C PRO A 49 -23.43 4.32 33.10
N VAL A 50 -22.13 4.63 33.06
CA VAL A 50 -21.12 3.81 32.39
C VAL A 50 -20.06 3.36 33.41
N ILE A 51 -19.76 2.07 33.41
CA ILE A 51 -18.63 1.50 34.15
C ILE A 51 -17.59 1.00 33.18
N VAL A 52 -16.33 1.34 33.40
CA VAL A 52 -15.18 0.87 32.63
C VAL A 52 -14.29 0.02 33.54
N LEU A 53 -14.20 -1.28 33.28
CA LEU A 53 -13.24 -2.17 33.91
C LEU A 53 -12.03 -2.31 32.98
N GLY A 54 -10.94 -1.67 33.35
CA GLY A 54 -9.65 -1.73 32.62
C GLY A 54 -8.74 -2.78 33.24
N THR A 55 -8.20 -3.65 32.39
CA THR A 55 -7.16 -4.63 32.70
C THR A 55 -6.00 -4.48 31.71
N ASN A 56 -5.00 -5.35 31.77
CA ASN A 56 -3.81 -5.28 30.90
C ASN A 56 -3.44 -6.68 30.41
N ASN A 57 -2.78 -6.77 29.26
CA ASN A 57 -2.16 -7.99 28.71
C ASN A 57 -3.09 -9.19 28.59
N LEU A 58 -4.41 -9.01 28.46
CA LEU A 58 -5.37 -10.10 28.28
C LEU A 58 -5.94 -10.09 26.86
N THR A 59 -5.90 -11.26 26.22
CA THR A 59 -6.51 -11.51 24.90
C THR A 59 -7.61 -12.56 25.01
N TRP A 60 -8.42 -12.68 23.95
CA TRP A 60 -9.43 -13.75 23.87
C TRP A 60 -8.81 -15.15 23.89
N ALA A 61 -7.57 -15.32 23.42
CA ALA A 61 -6.87 -16.59 23.42
C ALA A 61 -6.50 -17.01 24.86
N ASP A 62 -6.00 -16.07 25.66
CA ASP A 62 -5.61 -16.32 27.07
C ASP A 62 -6.81 -16.76 27.89
N LEU A 63 -7.96 -16.07 27.75
CA LEU A 63 -9.19 -16.49 28.45
C LEU A 63 -9.66 -17.89 28.03
N ARG A 64 -9.57 -18.23 26.73
CA ARG A 64 -9.97 -19.55 26.24
C ARG A 64 -9.03 -20.65 26.70
N GLU A 65 -7.75 -20.36 26.74
CA GLU A 65 -6.74 -21.29 27.24
C GLU A 65 -6.99 -21.60 28.71
N GLN A 66 -7.11 -20.58 29.55
CA GLN A 66 -7.35 -20.75 31.00
C GLN A 66 -8.67 -21.45 31.26
N ALA A 67 -9.74 -21.13 30.52
CA ALA A 67 -11.03 -21.82 30.66
C ALA A 67 -10.96 -23.33 30.29
N SER A 68 -10.01 -23.74 29.44
CA SER A 68 -9.84 -25.14 29.05
C SER A 68 -9.02 -25.98 30.06
N HIS A 69 -8.18 -25.32 30.86
CA HIS A 69 -7.31 -26.03 31.82
C HIS A 69 -8.04 -26.58 33.04
N ASP A 70 -9.13 -25.97 33.52
CA ASP A 70 -9.90 -26.45 34.66
C ASP A 70 -10.74 -27.69 34.35
N GLY A 71 -10.85 -28.10 33.05
CA GLY A 71 -11.59 -29.33 32.67
C GLY A 71 -10.85 -30.65 32.97
N VAL A 72 -9.61 -30.61 33.43
CA VAL A 72 -8.74 -31.83 33.48
C VAL A 72 -8.16 -32.12 34.88
N GLY A 73 -8.63 -31.49 35.97
CA GLY A 73 -8.01 -31.81 37.28
C GLY A 73 -8.40 -30.95 38.46
N GLY A 74 -9.64 -30.60 38.61
CA GLY A 74 -10.12 -29.79 39.75
C GLY A 74 -10.35 -30.61 40.99
N ASP A 75 -9.42 -30.59 41.96
CA ASP A 75 -9.74 -30.97 43.35
C ASP A 75 -10.55 -29.84 43.99
N SER A 76 -11.58 -30.24 44.71
CA SER A 76 -12.72 -29.46 45.19
C SER A 76 -12.35 -28.33 46.15
N GLY A 77 -12.78 -27.13 45.91
CA GLY A 77 -13.00 -26.17 47.01
C GLY A 77 -12.84 -24.67 46.74
N SER A 78 -12.19 -24.23 45.68
CA SER A 78 -12.15 -22.82 45.33
C SER A 78 -12.49 -22.67 43.85
N PRO A 79 -13.25 -21.62 43.42
CA PRO A 79 -13.46 -21.38 42.00
C PRO A 79 -12.12 -21.09 41.35
N GLY A 80 -11.60 -22.03 40.54
CA GLY A 80 -10.33 -21.92 39.86
C GLY A 80 -10.32 -20.79 38.82
N VAL A 81 -9.12 -20.40 38.37
CA VAL A 81 -8.92 -19.38 37.34
C VAL A 81 -9.71 -19.69 36.05
N GLY A 82 -9.82 -20.98 35.69
CA GLY A 82 -10.61 -21.43 34.55
C GLY A 82 -12.10 -21.13 34.66
N SER A 83 -12.68 -21.27 35.87
CA SER A 83 -14.09 -20.91 36.08
C SER A 83 -14.30 -19.38 35.99
N ALA A 84 -13.33 -18.55 36.41
CA ALA A 84 -13.35 -17.12 36.22
C ALA A 84 -13.25 -16.74 34.73
N ALA A 85 -12.31 -17.32 34.00
CA ALA A 85 -12.19 -17.16 32.56
C ALA A 85 -13.45 -17.56 31.79
N ALA A 86 -14.07 -18.70 32.18
CA ALA A 86 -15.32 -19.16 31.56
C ALA A 86 -16.49 -18.19 31.82
N ARG A 87 -16.58 -17.57 33.01
CA ARG A 87 -17.59 -16.52 33.28
C ARG A 87 -17.36 -15.26 32.43
N LEU A 88 -16.12 -14.80 32.30
CA LEU A 88 -15.76 -13.66 31.45
C LEU A 88 -16.10 -13.93 30.00
N LEU A 89 -15.80 -15.13 29.47
CA LEU A 89 -16.17 -15.56 28.12
C LEU A 89 -17.68 -15.61 27.94
N ALA A 90 -18.42 -16.17 28.90
CA ALA A 90 -19.89 -16.23 28.87
C ALA A 90 -20.51 -14.81 28.90
N PHE A 91 -19.95 -13.88 29.66
CA PHE A 91 -20.33 -12.46 29.64
C PHE A 91 -20.07 -11.85 28.27
N ALA A 92 -18.83 -11.96 27.74
CA ALA A 92 -18.45 -11.41 26.47
C ALA A 92 -19.26 -11.97 25.29
N GLY A 93 -19.63 -13.25 25.33
CA GLY A 93 -20.50 -13.88 24.32
C GLY A 93 -21.90 -13.26 24.23
N ARG A 94 -22.40 -12.68 25.33
CA ARG A 94 -23.67 -11.94 25.37
C ARG A 94 -23.53 -10.44 25.14
N ALA A 95 -22.31 -9.92 25.27
CA ALA A 95 -21.92 -8.54 24.99
C ALA A 95 -21.57 -8.37 23.51
N GLU A 96 -21.05 -7.18 23.14
CA GLU A 96 -20.40 -6.97 21.86
C GLU A 96 -18.87 -7.15 22.03
N PRO A 97 -18.31 -8.33 21.70
CA PRO A 97 -16.89 -8.58 21.81
C PRO A 97 -16.14 -7.93 20.67
N MET A 98 -14.97 -7.33 20.98
CA MET A 98 -14.09 -6.70 20.03
C MET A 98 -12.61 -6.99 20.36
N ASN A 99 -11.75 -6.89 19.37
CA ASN A 99 -10.33 -6.68 19.56
C ASN A 99 -10.05 -5.19 19.72
N LEU A 100 -9.19 -4.82 20.64
CA LEU A 100 -8.77 -3.45 20.88
C LEU A 100 -7.30 -3.28 20.47
N SER A 101 -7.04 -2.43 19.49
CA SER A 101 -5.67 -2.01 19.15
C SER A 101 -5.24 -0.92 20.11
N VAL A 102 -4.28 -1.24 20.98
CA VAL A 102 -3.88 -0.38 22.11
C VAL A 102 -2.64 0.45 21.84
N ARG A 103 -2.13 0.44 20.61
CA ARG A 103 -0.87 1.09 20.24
C ARG A 103 -0.77 2.56 20.69
N THR A 104 0.31 2.88 21.39
CA THR A 104 0.77 4.23 21.74
C THR A 104 1.96 4.66 20.86
N PRO A 105 2.64 5.80 21.11
CA PRO A 105 3.85 6.17 20.37
C PRO A 105 5.02 5.19 20.54
N ALA A 106 5.05 4.39 21.61
CA ALA A 106 6.10 3.40 21.87
C ALA A 106 5.88 2.08 21.09
N ASP A 107 6.87 1.19 21.10
CA ASP A 107 6.78 -0.12 20.43
C ASP A 107 5.88 -1.12 21.18
N ARG A 108 5.62 -0.90 22.43
CA ARG A 108 4.67 -1.59 23.30
C ARG A 108 3.92 -0.55 24.13
N THR A 109 2.72 -0.89 24.59
CA THR A 109 1.88 0.02 25.36
C THR A 109 1.90 -0.35 26.82
N CYS A 110 2.52 0.49 27.63
CA CYS A 110 2.52 0.35 29.08
C CYS A 110 1.16 0.73 29.68
N PRO A 111 0.77 0.16 30.83
CA PRO A 111 -0.50 0.49 31.50
C PRO A 111 -0.68 1.99 31.73
N ALA A 112 0.36 2.70 32.15
CA ALA A 112 0.32 4.15 32.36
C ALA A 112 0.08 4.93 31.06
N ASP A 113 0.70 4.51 29.94
CA ASP A 113 0.50 5.10 28.61
C ASP A 113 -0.93 4.90 28.13
N ALA A 114 -1.50 3.72 28.40
CA ALA A 114 -2.85 3.38 28.02
C ALA A 114 -3.90 4.25 28.73
N TRP A 115 -3.80 4.37 30.06
CA TRP A 115 -4.69 5.22 30.84
C TRP A 115 -4.56 6.70 30.47
N LEU A 116 -3.33 7.18 30.22
CA LEU A 116 -3.12 8.54 29.74
C LEU A 116 -3.70 8.77 28.35
N THR A 117 -3.57 7.78 27.44
CA THR A 117 -4.17 7.80 26.11
C THR A 117 -5.69 7.90 26.19
N LEU A 118 -6.33 7.12 27.07
CA LEU A 118 -7.76 7.19 27.32
C LEU A 118 -8.18 8.58 27.83
N GLY A 119 -7.41 9.18 28.73
CA GLY A 119 -7.70 10.53 29.25
C GLY A 119 -7.50 11.64 28.21
N ARG A 120 -6.57 11.47 27.30
CA ARG A 120 -6.25 12.46 26.25
C ARG A 120 -7.09 12.30 24.98
N GLY A 121 -7.68 11.11 24.73
CA GLY A 121 -8.34 10.76 23.47
C GLY A 121 -7.38 10.80 22.26
N LYS A 122 -6.08 10.74 22.53
CA LYS A 122 -4.98 10.73 21.57
C LYS A 122 -3.87 9.82 22.10
N ARG A 123 -3.16 9.15 21.19
CA ARG A 123 -2.00 8.35 21.57
C ARG A 123 -1.00 9.18 22.36
N ALA A 124 -0.67 8.73 23.58
CA ALA A 124 0.19 9.44 24.50
C ALA A 124 1.16 8.46 25.17
N SER A 125 2.29 8.98 25.64
CA SER A 125 3.22 8.26 26.49
C SER A 125 3.34 8.97 27.82
N ALA A 126 3.19 8.23 28.90
CA ALA A 126 3.38 8.67 30.28
C ALA A 126 4.78 8.33 30.79
N ILE A 127 5.45 7.40 30.14
CA ILE A 127 6.78 6.92 30.46
C ILE A 127 7.73 7.45 29.40
N GLU A 128 8.86 8.05 29.80
CA GLU A 128 9.91 8.38 28.84
C GLU A 128 10.37 7.08 28.15
N PRO A 129 10.76 7.10 26.85
CA PRO A 129 11.07 5.90 26.08
C PRO A 129 12.26 5.14 26.67
N ALA A 130 12.02 4.53 27.80
CA ALA A 130 12.92 3.62 28.48
C ALA A 130 12.54 2.18 28.08
N ALA A 131 13.50 1.29 28.16
CA ALA A 131 13.38 -0.11 27.76
C ALA A 131 12.36 -0.94 28.58
N SER A 132 11.76 -0.37 29.61
CA SER A 132 10.79 -1.08 30.45
C SER A 132 9.66 -0.18 30.93
N CYS A 133 8.46 -0.76 31.13
CA CYS A 133 7.32 -0.07 31.71
C CYS A 133 7.46 0.29 33.21
N ALA A 134 8.59 -0.08 33.84
CA ALA A 134 8.94 0.24 35.22
C ALA A 134 9.62 1.63 35.39
N GLY A 135 9.70 2.43 34.31
CA GLY A 135 10.25 3.78 34.40
C GLY A 135 9.36 4.73 35.18
N PRO A 136 9.89 5.90 35.62
CA PRO A 136 9.11 6.92 36.30
C PRO A 136 7.96 7.41 35.39
N THR A 137 6.75 7.36 35.91
CA THR A 137 5.58 7.93 35.24
C THR A 137 5.67 9.46 35.19
N ALA A 138 5.26 10.04 34.08
CA ALA A 138 5.08 11.49 33.99
C ALA A 138 4.14 11.99 35.09
N ALA A 139 4.34 13.25 35.52
CA ALA A 139 3.46 13.89 36.49
C ALA A 139 1.98 13.76 36.01
N ILE A 140 1.10 13.41 36.94
CA ILE A 140 -0.33 13.31 36.68
C ILE A 140 -0.85 14.67 36.16
N PRO A 141 -1.48 14.73 34.98
CA PRO A 141 -1.92 15.99 34.41
C PRO A 141 -3.00 16.66 35.28
N ARG A 142 -3.02 17.98 35.31
CA ARG A 142 -4.06 18.78 36.01
C ARG A 142 -5.33 18.83 35.14
N GLY A 143 -6.10 17.76 35.13
CA GLY A 143 -7.29 17.61 34.27
C GLY A 143 -6.96 17.16 32.83
N THR A 144 -7.78 16.32 32.28
CA THR A 144 -7.60 15.71 30.96
C THR A 144 -8.64 16.21 29.97
N PRO A 145 -8.40 16.07 28.66
CA PRO A 145 -9.40 16.34 27.64
C PRO A 145 -10.71 15.56 27.84
N LEU A 146 -10.64 14.30 28.31
CA LEU A 146 -11.81 13.49 28.63
C LEU A 146 -12.71 14.21 29.65
N VAL A 147 -12.16 14.62 30.79
CA VAL A 147 -12.92 15.29 31.86
C VAL A 147 -13.51 16.63 31.39
N ARG A 148 -12.74 17.39 30.61
CA ARG A 148 -13.23 18.65 30.05
C ARG A 148 -14.41 18.44 29.08
N ALA A 149 -14.33 17.38 28.23
CA ALA A 149 -15.38 17.07 27.27
C ALA A 149 -16.64 16.50 27.94
N LEU A 150 -16.50 15.77 29.05
CA LEU A 150 -17.64 15.31 29.86
C LEU A 150 -18.39 16.48 30.54
N GLY A 151 -17.66 17.55 30.92
CA GLY A 151 -18.26 18.71 31.57
C GLY A 151 -18.44 18.52 33.10
N HIS A 152 -19.09 19.51 33.73
CA HIS A 152 -19.27 19.53 35.18
C HIS A 152 -20.45 18.68 35.68
N ASP A 153 -21.37 18.35 34.77
CA ASP A 153 -22.63 17.67 35.12
C ASP A 153 -22.45 16.14 35.27
N VAL A 154 -21.33 15.60 34.76
CA VAL A 154 -21.00 14.18 34.82
C VAL A 154 -20.17 13.90 36.06
N SER A 155 -20.71 13.12 36.99
CA SER A 155 -19.98 12.66 38.18
C SER A 155 -19.07 11.48 37.87
N ILE A 156 -17.83 11.50 38.38
CA ILE A 156 -16.81 10.49 38.09
C ILE A 156 -16.30 9.87 39.39
N GLN A 157 -16.18 8.55 39.42
CA GLN A 157 -15.54 7.76 40.46
C GLN A 157 -14.41 6.93 39.88
N THR A 158 -13.35 6.69 40.68
CA THR A 158 -12.18 5.95 40.21
C THR A 158 -11.68 4.98 41.26
N VAL A 159 -11.19 3.83 40.78
CA VAL A 159 -10.56 2.78 41.59
C VAL A 159 -9.23 2.43 40.95
N GLY A 160 -8.14 2.51 41.70
CA GLY A 160 -6.79 2.18 41.25
C GLY A 160 -6.03 3.35 40.60
N PRO A 161 -4.70 3.34 40.72
CA PRO A 161 -3.84 4.48 40.38
C PRO A 161 -3.82 4.80 38.85
N GLY A 162 -3.97 3.82 37.99
CA GLY A 162 -3.99 4.03 36.54
C GLY A 162 -5.08 4.99 36.10
N THR A 163 -6.25 4.93 36.73
CA THR A 163 -7.40 5.79 36.40
C THR A 163 -7.13 7.28 36.62
N GLN A 164 -6.21 7.64 37.52
CA GLN A 164 -5.82 9.03 37.75
C GLN A 164 -5.10 9.65 36.56
N LEU A 165 -4.41 8.83 35.73
CA LEU A 165 -3.82 9.31 34.48
C LEU A 165 -4.88 9.63 33.43
N ALA A 166 -6.04 8.94 33.50
CA ALA A 166 -7.16 9.19 32.60
C ALA A 166 -7.95 10.45 32.98
N ILE A 167 -8.10 10.76 34.27
CA ILE A 167 -8.93 11.88 34.75
C ILE A 167 -8.11 13.11 35.18
N GLY A 168 -6.87 12.94 35.59
CA GLY A 168 -5.98 13.98 36.10
C GLY A 168 -5.96 14.11 37.62
N ALA A 169 -4.95 14.83 38.14
CA ALA A 169 -4.73 15.03 39.58
C ALA A 169 -5.84 15.85 40.24
N PRO A 170 -6.19 15.54 41.49
CA PRO A 170 -7.04 16.40 42.31
C PRO A 170 -6.37 17.78 42.49
N GLY A 171 -7.05 18.88 42.22
CA GLY A 171 -6.60 20.25 42.58
C GLY A 171 -6.58 21.34 41.51
N GLY A 172 -7.08 21.09 40.31
CA GLY A 172 -7.36 22.16 39.34
C GLY A 172 -8.74 22.77 39.58
N SER A 173 -8.84 24.08 39.67
CA SER A 173 -9.97 24.89 40.17
C SER A 173 -11.29 24.77 39.38
N ALA A 174 -11.49 23.83 38.54
CA ALA A 174 -12.71 23.72 37.71
C ALA A 174 -13.51 22.41 37.89
N ASN A 175 -12.92 21.36 38.43
CA ASN A 175 -13.66 20.09 38.57
C ASN A 175 -13.35 19.47 39.91
N ARG A 176 -14.37 19.06 40.63
CA ARG A 176 -14.24 18.25 41.84
C ARG A 176 -13.37 17.02 41.49
N PRO A 177 -12.22 16.82 42.22
CA PRO A 177 -11.40 15.63 41.98
C PRO A 177 -12.30 14.40 42.19
N ALA A 178 -12.28 13.49 41.27
CA ALA A 178 -12.87 12.18 41.53
C ALA A 178 -12.13 11.52 42.68
N PRO A 179 -12.78 11.19 43.79
CA PRO A 179 -12.12 10.56 44.88
C PRO A 179 -11.61 9.20 44.46
N LEU A 180 -10.34 8.89 44.80
CA LEU A 180 -9.84 7.52 44.63
C LEU A 180 -10.48 6.68 45.71
N THR A 181 -11.36 5.77 45.32
CA THR A 181 -12.01 4.83 46.22
C THR A 181 -11.17 3.56 46.38
N PRO A 182 -11.13 2.97 47.57
CA PRO A 182 -10.31 1.78 47.81
C PRO A 182 -10.88 0.53 47.17
N SER A 183 -12.22 0.47 46.94
CA SER A 183 -12.87 -0.70 46.39
C SER A 183 -13.89 -0.37 45.31
N VAL A 184 -14.21 -1.39 44.47
CA VAL A 184 -15.23 -1.30 43.43
C VAL A 184 -16.62 -1.09 44.06
N ALA A 185 -16.91 -1.78 45.15
CA ALA A 185 -18.19 -1.67 45.87
C ALA A 185 -18.46 -0.26 46.38
N GLU A 186 -17.48 0.39 47.01
CA GLU A 186 -17.59 1.79 47.47
C GLU A 186 -17.78 2.77 46.30
N ALA A 187 -17.06 2.55 45.20
CA ALA A 187 -17.22 3.38 43.99
C ALA A 187 -18.64 3.27 43.40
N LEU A 188 -19.22 2.07 43.41
CA LEU A 188 -20.59 1.84 42.95
C LEU A 188 -21.63 2.44 43.90
N ALA A 189 -21.41 2.33 45.20
CA ALA A 189 -22.29 2.93 46.22
C ALA A 189 -22.39 4.47 46.09
N ALA A 190 -21.31 5.12 45.65
CA ALA A 190 -21.29 6.58 45.37
C ALA A 190 -22.23 6.97 44.19
N GLY A 191 -22.57 6.05 43.32
CA GLY A 191 -23.61 6.22 42.31
C GLY A 191 -23.25 7.22 41.21
N ALA A 192 -22.01 7.29 40.80
CA ALA A 192 -21.50 8.19 39.74
C ALA A 192 -22.04 7.82 38.35
N ASP A 193 -21.97 8.79 37.44
CA ASP A 193 -22.34 8.61 36.04
C ASP A 193 -21.26 7.85 35.27
N LEU A 194 -19.98 8.05 35.64
CA LEU A 194 -18.81 7.31 35.11
C LEU A 194 -18.03 6.71 36.30
N THR A 195 -17.86 5.40 36.27
CA THR A 195 -16.95 4.69 37.18
C THR A 195 -15.85 4.03 36.39
N MET A 196 -14.59 4.35 36.71
CA MET A 196 -13.41 3.76 36.07
C MET A 196 -12.63 2.92 37.10
N VAL A 197 -12.32 1.70 36.74
CA VAL A 197 -11.67 0.72 37.62
C VAL A 197 -10.42 0.17 36.94
N ASP A 198 -9.27 0.30 37.56
CA ASP A 198 -8.02 -0.37 37.19
C ASP A 198 -7.96 -1.69 37.97
N THR A 199 -8.38 -2.79 37.34
CA THR A 199 -8.44 -4.11 37.96
C THR A 199 -7.08 -4.80 38.02
N ALA A 200 -6.12 -4.40 37.18
CA ALA A 200 -4.81 -5.05 37.06
C ALA A 200 -3.71 -4.38 37.91
N ARG A 201 -4.07 -3.42 38.78
CA ARG A 201 -3.12 -2.61 39.56
C ARG A 201 -2.11 -3.43 40.37
N ASP A 202 -2.53 -4.58 40.92
CA ASP A 202 -1.74 -5.44 41.79
C ASP A 202 -1.44 -6.81 41.15
N ALA A 203 -1.83 -7.03 39.90
CA ALA A 203 -1.73 -8.32 39.20
C ALA A 203 -0.45 -8.40 38.37
N SER A 204 0.33 -9.44 38.59
CA SER A 204 1.58 -9.72 37.89
C SER A 204 1.47 -10.86 36.87
N THR A 205 0.48 -11.71 37.01
CA THR A 205 0.22 -12.88 36.16
C THR A 205 -1.15 -12.81 35.49
N ASP A 206 -1.33 -13.52 34.37
CA ASP A 206 -2.63 -13.61 33.68
C ASP A 206 -3.72 -14.20 34.60
N ALA A 207 -3.36 -15.16 35.45
CA ALA A 207 -4.27 -15.76 36.41
C ALA A 207 -4.80 -14.73 37.41
N GLU A 208 -3.93 -13.89 37.96
CA GLU A 208 -4.30 -12.79 38.86
C GLU A 208 -5.15 -11.74 38.14
N ARG A 209 -4.80 -11.36 36.90
CA ARG A 209 -5.58 -10.42 36.08
C ARG A 209 -6.98 -10.92 35.81
N ILE A 210 -7.11 -12.20 35.44
CA ILE A 210 -8.39 -12.85 35.17
C ILE A 210 -9.25 -12.90 36.43
N THR A 211 -8.66 -13.30 37.58
CA THR A 211 -9.36 -13.36 38.85
C THR A 211 -9.84 -11.97 39.30
N ALA A 212 -8.97 -10.98 39.28
CA ALA A 212 -9.30 -9.60 39.67
C ALA A 212 -10.39 -8.99 38.76
N LEU A 213 -10.34 -9.28 37.46
CA LEU A 213 -11.37 -8.83 36.51
C LEU A 213 -12.71 -9.51 36.75
N ASP A 214 -12.70 -10.82 37.02
CA ASP A 214 -13.92 -11.58 37.34
C ASP A 214 -14.56 -11.11 38.65
N ASP A 215 -13.74 -10.86 39.68
CA ASP A 215 -14.23 -10.32 40.97
C ASP A 215 -14.84 -8.95 40.81
N ALA A 216 -14.22 -8.09 40.04
CA ALA A 216 -14.79 -6.78 39.69
C ALA A 216 -16.08 -6.91 38.88
N LEU A 217 -16.15 -7.83 37.91
CA LEU A 217 -17.34 -8.09 37.13
C LEU A 217 -18.49 -8.59 38.00
N ARG A 218 -18.24 -9.53 38.91
CA ARG A 218 -19.26 -10.03 39.85
C ARG A 218 -19.77 -8.90 40.76
N THR A 219 -18.90 -8.08 41.32
CA THR A 219 -19.30 -6.95 42.16
C THR A 219 -20.18 -5.98 41.37
N VAL A 220 -19.84 -5.72 40.09
CA VAL A 220 -20.65 -4.84 39.21
C VAL A 220 -22.00 -5.50 38.92
N GLN A 221 -22.07 -6.81 38.66
CA GLN A 221 -23.32 -7.51 38.37
C GLN A 221 -24.26 -7.53 39.58
N GLU A 222 -23.71 -7.59 40.80
CA GLU A 222 -24.49 -7.60 42.03
C GLU A 222 -24.97 -6.21 42.47
N GLN A 223 -24.17 -5.17 42.27
CA GLN A 223 -24.38 -3.86 42.91
C GLN A 223 -24.65 -2.71 41.92
N ALA A 224 -24.42 -2.90 40.62
CA ALA A 224 -24.67 -1.83 39.64
C ALA A 224 -26.18 -1.54 39.48
N ARG A 225 -26.49 -0.29 39.25
CA ARG A 225 -27.88 0.16 39.01
C ARG A 225 -28.43 -0.48 37.73
N PRO A 226 -29.74 -0.79 37.69
CA PRO A 226 -30.38 -1.27 36.47
C PRO A 226 -30.12 -0.25 35.31
N GLY A 227 -29.84 -0.77 34.14
CA GLY A 227 -29.54 0.06 32.96
C GLY A 227 -28.07 0.53 32.84
N THR A 228 -27.21 0.23 33.81
CA THR A 228 -25.78 0.55 33.73
C THR A 228 -25.12 -0.14 32.53
N ARG A 229 -24.32 0.63 31.78
CA ARG A 229 -23.56 0.17 30.63
C ARG A 229 -22.15 -0.24 31.05
N LEU A 230 -21.80 -1.50 30.87
CA LEU A 230 -20.48 -2.02 31.28
C LEU A 230 -19.55 -2.19 30.07
N VAL A 231 -18.38 -1.58 30.14
CA VAL A 231 -17.27 -1.70 29.20
C VAL A 231 -16.12 -2.42 29.91
N ILE A 232 -15.69 -3.54 29.36
CA ILE A 232 -14.49 -4.26 29.80
C ILE A 232 -13.44 -4.09 28.70
N ALA A 233 -12.19 -3.73 29.07
CA ALA A 233 -11.13 -3.58 28.10
C ALA A 233 -9.75 -3.86 28.68
N SER A 234 -8.96 -4.68 27.99
CA SER A 234 -7.53 -4.81 28.22
C SER A 234 -6.83 -3.66 27.50
N LEU A 235 -6.19 -2.76 28.25
CA LEU A 235 -5.76 -1.45 27.74
C LEU A 235 -4.28 -1.41 27.34
N ALA A 236 -3.45 -2.36 27.80
CA ALA A 236 -2.01 -2.39 27.55
C ALA A 236 -1.57 -3.76 27.00
N ASP A 237 -0.43 -3.76 26.28
CA ASP A 237 0.16 -4.93 25.61
C ASP A 237 1.70 -5.00 25.81
N ASP A 238 2.18 -4.58 26.97
CA ASP A 238 3.60 -4.45 27.25
C ASP A 238 4.34 -5.80 27.32
N GLU A 239 3.67 -6.89 27.66
CA GLU A 239 4.26 -8.24 27.68
C GLU A 239 4.32 -8.86 26.28
N ALA A 240 3.21 -8.77 25.52
CA ALA A 240 3.10 -9.35 24.19
C ALA A 240 2.30 -8.44 23.25
N PRO A 241 2.99 -7.57 22.46
CA PRO A 241 2.32 -6.64 21.57
C PRO A 241 1.29 -7.30 20.65
N GLY A 242 0.07 -6.75 20.67
CA GLY A 242 -1.02 -7.30 19.85
C GLY A 242 -2.39 -6.75 20.24
N PRO A 243 -3.41 -7.04 19.42
CA PRO A 243 -4.78 -6.69 19.75
C PRO A 243 -5.21 -7.33 21.08
N GLN A 244 -5.78 -6.52 21.94
CA GLN A 244 -6.24 -6.88 23.29
C GLN A 244 -7.76 -7.18 23.27
N MET A 245 -8.28 -7.84 24.27
CA MET A 245 -9.71 -8.08 24.38
C MET A 245 -10.49 -6.83 24.82
N ALA A 246 -11.70 -6.66 24.30
CA ALA A 246 -12.69 -5.72 24.83
C ALA A 246 -14.11 -6.27 24.66
N ALA A 247 -14.95 -6.03 25.66
CA ALA A 247 -16.38 -6.34 25.61
C ALA A 247 -17.19 -5.09 25.93
N LEU A 248 -18.02 -4.66 24.99
CA LEU A 248 -18.87 -3.50 25.09
C LEU A 248 -20.32 -3.95 25.34
N PRO A 249 -21.21 -3.05 25.77
CA PRO A 249 -22.63 -3.39 25.97
C PRO A 249 -23.26 -4.03 24.73
N ALA A 250 -24.08 -5.05 24.91
CA ALA A 250 -24.80 -5.70 23.81
C ALA A 250 -25.65 -4.66 23.03
N GLY A 251 -25.57 -4.70 21.71
CA GLY A 251 -26.22 -3.70 20.85
C GLY A 251 -25.38 -2.45 20.59
N THR A 252 -24.11 -2.46 21.01
CA THR A 252 -23.14 -1.43 20.55
C THR A 252 -23.01 -1.48 19.03
N THR A 253 -23.11 -0.32 18.41
CA THR A 253 -23.08 -0.18 16.95
C THR A 253 -22.09 0.93 16.53
N SER A 254 -21.89 1.06 15.24
CA SER A 254 -21.18 2.17 14.64
C SER A 254 -21.91 2.67 13.40
N ALA A 255 -21.49 3.80 12.85
CA ALA A 255 -22.04 4.33 11.61
C ALA A 255 -21.83 3.37 10.41
N ARG A 256 -20.89 2.42 10.51
CA ARG A 256 -20.62 1.40 9.47
C ARG A 256 -21.47 0.15 9.58
N GLY A 257 -22.20 -0.02 10.67
CA GLY A 257 -23.01 -1.22 10.92
C GLY A 257 -22.20 -2.41 11.40
N THR A 258 -22.62 -3.61 11.04
CA THR A 258 -22.01 -4.88 11.46
C THR A 258 -21.68 -5.76 10.27
N SER A 259 -20.68 -6.61 10.41
CA SER A 259 -20.37 -7.70 9.48
C SER A 259 -20.09 -8.97 10.28
N ASP A 260 -20.71 -10.08 9.86
CA ASP A 260 -20.55 -11.40 10.50
C ASP A 260 -20.87 -11.37 12.01
N GLY A 261 -21.83 -10.54 12.41
CA GLY A 261 -22.24 -10.37 13.79
C GLY A 261 -21.28 -9.61 14.70
N LEU A 262 -20.29 -8.92 14.12
CA LEU A 262 -19.33 -8.04 14.81
C LEU A 262 -19.52 -6.59 14.37
N ALA A 263 -19.48 -5.65 15.30
CA ALA A 263 -19.49 -4.23 15.01
C ALA A 263 -18.23 -3.83 14.21
N ILE A 264 -18.39 -2.95 13.21
CA ILE A 264 -17.25 -2.43 12.43
C ILE A 264 -16.81 -1.10 13.03
N GLY A 265 -15.59 -1.04 13.56
CA GLY A 265 -15.04 0.21 14.10
C GLY A 265 -14.96 1.30 13.02
N ASP A 266 -15.50 2.50 13.30
CA ASP A 266 -15.47 3.62 12.35
C ASP A 266 -14.06 4.16 12.10
N SER A 267 -13.15 3.96 13.03
CA SER A 267 -11.73 4.34 12.94
C SER A 267 -10.89 3.31 12.19
N THR A 268 -11.28 2.02 12.26
CA THR A 268 -10.52 0.90 11.71
C THR A 268 -11.09 0.38 10.39
N HIS A 269 -12.39 0.50 10.16
CA HIS A 269 -13.12 -0.11 9.05
C HIS A 269 -13.06 -1.66 9.05
N GLN A 270 -12.66 -2.26 10.18
CA GLN A 270 -12.50 -3.71 10.31
C GLN A 270 -13.54 -4.27 11.27
N PRO A 271 -14.21 -5.40 10.91
CA PRO A 271 -15.16 -6.06 11.80
C PRO A 271 -14.48 -6.50 13.11
N GLY A 272 -15.11 -6.20 14.23
CA GLY A 272 -14.63 -6.60 15.55
C GLY A 272 -13.32 -5.94 15.99
N LEU A 273 -12.91 -4.83 15.37
CA LEU A 273 -11.68 -4.12 15.76
C LEU A 273 -11.97 -2.64 16.06
N ALA A 274 -11.59 -2.20 17.25
CA ALA A 274 -11.57 -0.80 17.67
C ALA A 274 -10.16 -0.37 18.08
N GLN A 275 -9.93 0.93 18.23
CA GLN A 275 -8.71 1.50 18.80
C GLN A 275 -8.95 1.94 20.24
N LEU A 276 -7.92 1.91 21.07
CA LEU A 276 -7.96 2.47 22.43
C LEU A 276 -8.45 3.93 22.43
N THR A 277 -8.03 4.71 21.43
CA THR A 277 -8.47 6.10 21.27
C THR A 277 -9.96 6.26 20.96
N ASP A 278 -10.68 5.19 20.54
CA ASP A 278 -12.12 5.23 20.28
C ASP A 278 -12.94 5.22 21.57
N LEU A 279 -12.39 4.69 22.66
CA LEU A 279 -13.09 4.63 23.95
C LEU A 279 -13.39 6.03 24.49
N THR A 280 -12.47 6.99 24.35
CA THR A 280 -12.69 8.37 24.85
C THR A 280 -13.91 9.05 24.22
N PRO A 281 -14.00 9.19 22.89
CA PRO A 281 -15.18 9.79 22.26
C PRO A 281 -16.46 8.94 22.48
N THR A 282 -16.32 7.61 22.68
CA THR A 282 -17.45 6.73 23.03
C THR A 282 -18.03 7.09 24.39
N LEU A 283 -17.17 7.27 25.42
CA LEU A 283 -17.60 7.68 26.75
C LEU A 283 -18.22 9.09 26.74
N VAL A 284 -17.60 10.04 26.04
CA VAL A 284 -18.10 11.41 25.94
C VAL A 284 -19.45 11.46 25.22
N SER A 285 -19.61 10.74 24.12
CA SER A 285 -20.87 10.64 23.38
C SER A 285 -21.97 10.01 24.24
N ALA A 286 -21.64 8.94 24.97
CA ALA A 286 -22.59 8.18 25.78
C ALA A 286 -23.08 8.98 27.01
N LEU A 287 -22.23 9.81 27.63
CA LEU A 287 -22.55 10.48 28.90
C LEU A 287 -22.91 11.95 28.74
N ALA A 288 -22.30 12.64 27.76
CA ALA A 288 -22.51 14.07 27.56
C ALA A 288 -23.22 14.39 26.23
N GLY A 289 -23.50 13.38 25.38
CA GLY A 289 -24.16 13.61 24.08
C GLY A 289 -23.34 14.51 23.13
N ARG A 290 -22.04 14.68 23.38
CA ARG A 290 -21.18 15.62 22.67
C ARG A 290 -20.19 14.87 21.79
N HIS A 291 -19.77 15.53 20.73
CA HIS A 291 -18.67 15.08 19.87
C HIS A 291 -17.58 16.15 19.88
N ASP A 292 -16.38 15.78 20.37
CA ASP A 292 -15.23 16.68 20.35
C ASP A 292 -14.31 16.26 19.18
N PRO A 293 -14.15 17.11 18.15
CA PRO A 293 -13.30 16.84 17.00
C PRO A 293 -11.79 16.80 17.36
N ALA A 294 -11.43 17.19 18.57
CA ALA A 294 -10.04 17.14 19.05
C ALA A 294 -9.57 15.71 19.34
N PHE A 295 -10.46 14.74 19.51
CA PHE A 295 -10.08 13.34 19.71
C PHE A 295 -9.68 12.65 18.41
N ASP A 296 -8.66 11.79 18.46
CA ASP A 296 -8.18 11.03 17.29
C ASP A 296 -9.10 9.86 16.95
N GLY A 297 -9.78 9.27 17.94
CA GLY A 297 -10.70 8.16 17.79
C GLY A 297 -12.05 8.52 17.21
N ARG A 298 -12.88 7.51 17.02
CA ARG A 298 -14.29 7.61 16.61
C ARG A 298 -15.18 6.93 17.63
N ALA A 299 -16.28 7.61 18.01
CA ALA A 299 -17.22 7.06 18.97
C ALA A 299 -17.93 5.82 18.40
N LEU A 300 -18.04 4.78 19.23
CA LEU A 300 -19.00 3.71 19.06
C LEU A 300 -20.29 4.13 19.77
N THR A 301 -21.45 3.79 19.22
CA THR A 301 -22.75 4.10 19.80
C THR A 301 -23.13 3.02 20.81
N LEU A 302 -23.07 3.35 22.09
CA LEU A 302 -23.59 2.47 23.14
C LEU A 302 -25.11 2.55 23.20
N PRO A 303 -25.81 1.43 23.47
CA PRO A 303 -27.28 1.43 23.60
C PRO A 303 -27.75 2.32 24.77
N GLU A 304 -28.86 3.01 24.63
CA GLU A 304 -29.39 3.94 25.63
C GLU A 304 -29.88 3.22 26.90
N THR A 305 -30.41 2.04 26.75
CA THR A 305 -30.80 1.18 27.84
C THR A 305 -29.88 -0.03 27.89
N GLY A 306 -29.31 -0.28 29.06
CA GLY A 306 -28.51 -1.49 29.34
C GLY A 306 -29.39 -2.75 29.36
N ARG A 307 -30.28 -2.91 28.38
CA ARG A 307 -31.00 -4.13 28.19
C ARG A 307 -29.97 -5.16 27.76
N ALA A 308 -29.49 -5.92 28.73
CA ALA A 308 -28.92 -7.23 28.45
C ALA A 308 -29.94 -7.91 27.54
N GLY A 309 -29.59 -8.02 26.25
CA GLY A 309 -30.47 -8.58 25.26
C GLY A 309 -30.96 -9.93 25.76
N THR A 310 -32.25 -10.07 25.95
CA THR A 310 -32.92 -11.35 26.22
C THR A 310 -32.89 -12.24 24.97
N ALA A 311 -31.74 -12.34 24.31
CA ALA A 311 -31.46 -13.35 23.31
C ALA A 311 -30.87 -14.59 24.01
N THR A 312 -31.59 -15.09 25.01
CA THR A 312 -31.34 -16.37 25.67
C THR A 312 -31.99 -17.47 24.87
N THR A 313 -31.43 -17.77 23.73
CA THR A 313 -31.59 -19.08 23.11
C THR A 313 -30.23 -19.74 23.03
N ALA A 314 -30.14 -21.05 23.10
CA ALA A 314 -28.90 -21.80 22.91
C ALA A 314 -28.14 -21.39 21.63
N THR A 315 -28.84 -20.88 20.64
CA THR A 315 -28.32 -20.27 19.42
C THR A 315 -27.47 -19.01 19.70
N GLY A 316 -27.81 -18.19 20.71
CA GLY A 316 -27.06 -16.97 21.04
C GLY A 316 -25.72 -17.27 21.72
N ALA A 317 -25.61 -18.33 22.53
CA ALA A 317 -24.34 -18.71 23.14
C ALA A 317 -23.35 -19.28 22.10
N ALA A 318 -23.83 -20.13 21.20
CA ALA A 318 -23.02 -20.68 20.11
C ALA A 318 -22.49 -19.58 19.16
N THR A 319 -23.32 -18.56 18.86
CA THR A 319 -22.88 -17.41 18.07
C THR A 319 -21.87 -16.54 18.82
N GLY A 320 -21.98 -16.42 20.15
CA GLY A 320 -21.03 -15.71 21.00
C GLY A 320 -19.64 -16.34 20.98
N ASP A 321 -19.55 -17.65 21.16
CA ASP A 321 -18.28 -18.37 21.10
C ASP A 321 -17.65 -18.33 19.72
N ALA A 322 -18.44 -18.41 18.64
CA ALA A 322 -17.94 -18.27 17.28
C ALA A 322 -17.33 -16.87 17.03
N ARG A 323 -17.97 -15.79 17.54
CA ARG A 323 -17.45 -14.41 17.45
C ARG A 323 -16.11 -14.27 18.19
N ILE A 324 -16.05 -14.75 19.43
CA ILE A 324 -14.83 -14.74 20.25
C ILE A 324 -13.72 -15.57 19.59
N SER A 325 -14.05 -16.75 19.06
CA SER A 325 -13.08 -17.61 18.34
C SER A 325 -12.50 -16.90 17.11
N ARG A 326 -13.34 -16.17 16.38
CA ARG A 326 -12.89 -15.35 15.24
C ARG A 326 -11.94 -14.25 15.71
N LEU A 327 -12.29 -13.50 16.75
CA LEU A 327 -11.46 -12.43 17.30
C LEU A 327 -10.10 -12.93 17.78
N ALA A 328 -10.07 -14.09 18.47
CA ALA A 328 -8.83 -14.75 18.87
C ALA A 328 -7.97 -15.12 17.64
N ASN A 329 -8.59 -15.65 16.58
CA ASN A 329 -7.89 -15.97 15.33
C ASN A 329 -7.36 -14.70 14.63
N ASP A 330 -8.11 -13.60 14.63
CA ASP A 330 -7.69 -12.33 14.01
C ASP A 330 -6.53 -11.69 14.78
N ALA A 331 -6.51 -11.79 16.11
CA ALA A 331 -5.39 -11.37 16.95
C ALA A 331 -4.12 -12.21 16.68
N LEU A 332 -4.28 -13.55 16.56
CA LEU A 332 -3.19 -14.44 16.16
C LEU A 332 -2.65 -14.10 14.78
N HIS A 333 -3.52 -13.83 13.80
CA HIS A 333 -3.15 -13.40 12.46
C HIS A 333 -2.32 -12.10 12.50
N ALA A 334 -2.76 -11.11 13.28
CA ALA A 334 -2.03 -9.85 13.42
C ALA A 334 -0.61 -10.06 13.97
N ARG A 335 -0.47 -10.88 15.03
CA ARG A 335 0.84 -11.21 15.63
C ARG A 335 1.74 -11.99 14.66
N ALA A 336 1.21 -13.01 13.99
CA ALA A 336 1.94 -13.80 13.00
C ALA A 336 2.39 -12.94 11.81
N SER A 337 1.52 -12.07 11.33
CA SER A 337 1.84 -11.11 10.28
C SER A 337 2.97 -10.17 10.70
N GLN A 338 2.90 -9.60 11.90
CA GLN A 338 3.95 -8.73 12.43
C GLN A 338 5.31 -9.45 12.51
N ALA A 339 5.34 -10.68 12.97
CA ALA A 339 6.56 -11.49 13.02
C ALA A 339 7.13 -11.78 11.61
N THR A 340 6.26 -11.79 10.59
CA THR A 340 6.64 -12.12 9.20
C THR A 340 7.06 -10.89 8.39
N VAL A 341 6.78 -9.66 8.83
CA VAL A 341 7.10 -8.41 8.10
C VAL A 341 8.59 -8.34 7.72
N MET A 342 9.48 -8.50 8.69
CA MET A 342 10.93 -8.40 8.46
C MET A 342 11.45 -9.53 7.55
N PRO A 343 11.14 -10.82 7.78
CA PRO A 343 11.53 -11.90 6.88
C PRO A 343 11.01 -11.70 5.45
N ALA A 344 9.75 -11.33 5.27
CA ALA A 344 9.16 -11.15 3.95
C ALA A 344 9.81 -9.99 3.19
N GLY A 345 9.98 -8.85 3.85
CA GLY A 345 10.62 -7.67 3.27
C GLY A 345 12.09 -7.93 2.91
N ALA A 346 12.86 -8.55 3.82
CA ALA A 346 14.25 -8.89 3.61
C ALA A 346 14.43 -9.90 2.47
N LEU A 347 13.57 -10.94 2.41
CA LEU A 347 13.59 -11.92 1.33
C LEU A 347 13.30 -11.28 -0.02
N LEU A 348 12.24 -10.48 -0.11
CA LEU A 348 11.84 -9.82 -1.36
C LEU A 348 12.93 -8.88 -1.88
N MET A 349 13.48 -8.03 -1.01
CA MET A 349 14.57 -7.12 -1.38
C MET A 349 15.86 -7.87 -1.66
N GLY A 350 16.21 -8.88 -0.85
CA GLY A 350 17.41 -9.71 -1.02
C GLY A 350 17.41 -10.48 -2.34
N LEU A 351 16.29 -11.12 -2.68
CA LEU A 351 16.12 -11.82 -3.96
C LEU A 351 16.23 -10.86 -5.15
N THR A 352 15.69 -9.65 -5.02
CA THR A 352 15.82 -8.62 -6.07
C THR A 352 17.26 -8.19 -6.27
N VAL A 353 17.99 -7.91 -5.19
CA VAL A 353 19.41 -7.56 -5.27
C VAL A 353 20.21 -8.72 -5.83
N ALA A 354 19.96 -9.95 -5.36
CA ALA A 354 20.62 -11.16 -5.88
C ALA A 354 20.37 -11.35 -7.38
N LEU A 355 19.13 -11.13 -7.86
CA LEU A 355 18.82 -11.14 -9.29
C LEU A 355 19.63 -10.11 -10.07
N LEU A 356 19.69 -8.86 -9.57
CA LEU A 356 20.42 -7.78 -10.27
C LEU A 356 21.92 -8.07 -10.33
N VAL A 357 22.52 -8.54 -9.22
CA VAL A 357 23.94 -8.94 -9.18
C VAL A 357 24.19 -10.12 -10.10
N TRP A 358 23.36 -11.16 -10.01
CA TRP A 358 23.49 -12.32 -10.89
C TRP A 358 23.33 -11.95 -12.38
N ALA A 359 22.34 -11.14 -12.73
CA ALA A 359 22.16 -10.65 -14.10
C ALA A 359 23.37 -9.83 -14.57
N ALA A 360 23.90 -8.95 -13.72
CA ALA A 360 25.09 -8.16 -14.04
C ALA A 360 26.33 -9.03 -14.30
N VAL A 361 26.51 -10.10 -13.54
CA VAL A 361 27.63 -11.03 -13.73
C VAL A 361 27.39 -11.97 -14.92
N ALA A 362 26.21 -12.60 -14.99
CA ALA A 362 25.90 -13.63 -15.98
C ALA A 362 25.79 -13.08 -17.41
N LEU A 363 25.34 -11.84 -17.57
CA LEU A 363 25.21 -11.17 -18.87
C LEU A 363 26.47 -10.41 -19.28
N ARG A 364 27.52 -10.43 -18.47
CA ARG A 364 28.80 -9.80 -18.78
C ARG A 364 29.58 -10.64 -19.79
N ASP A 365 29.52 -10.23 -21.06
CA ASP A 365 30.26 -10.82 -22.18
C ASP A 365 30.28 -12.38 -22.20
N PRO A 366 29.09 -13.04 -22.18
CA PRO A 366 29.07 -14.50 -22.29
C PRO A 366 29.45 -14.91 -23.71
N GLY A 367 30.17 -16.04 -23.84
CA GLY A 367 30.49 -16.62 -25.16
C GLY A 367 29.24 -16.81 -26.01
N ALA A 368 29.35 -16.64 -27.33
CA ALA A 368 28.23 -16.59 -28.28
C ALA A 368 27.21 -17.73 -28.10
N SER A 369 27.66 -18.96 -27.85
CA SER A 369 26.82 -20.13 -27.60
C SER A 369 25.95 -20.06 -26.35
N ARG A 370 26.30 -19.24 -25.33
CA ARG A 370 25.61 -19.14 -24.04
C ARG A 370 24.69 -17.91 -23.94
N ARG A 371 24.86 -16.91 -24.84
CA ARG A 371 24.17 -15.62 -24.77
C ARG A 371 22.64 -15.75 -24.65
N GLU A 372 22.04 -16.49 -25.56
CA GLU A 372 20.59 -16.63 -25.59
C GLU A 372 20.06 -17.50 -24.44
N ALA A 373 20.80 -18.54 -24.02
CA ALA A 373 20.40 -19.38 -22.89
C ALA A 373 20.44 -18.58 -21.57
N LEU A 374 21.47 -17.77 -21.34
CA LEU A 374 21.57 -16.92 -20.15
C LEU A 374 20.51 -15.82 -20.17
N ARG A 375 20.29 -15.17 -21.31
CA ARG A 375 19.22 -14.17 -21.47
C ARG A 375 17.86 -14.77 -21.09
N ARG A 376 17.51 -15.95 -21.61
CA ARG A 376 16.27 -16.65 -21.28
C ARG A 376 16.17 -17.04 -19.81
N ARG A 377 17.27 -17.49 -19.18
CA ARG A 377 17.28 -17.86 -17.75
C ARG A 377 17.05 -16.63 -16.88
N VAL A 378 17.81 -15.55 -17.10
CA VAL A 378 17.66 -14.29 -16.36
C VAL A 378 16.24 -13.74 -16.51
N THR A 379 15.70 -13.75 -17.74
CA THR A 379 14.33 -13.30 -17.99
C THR A 379 13.29 -14.14 -17.24
N ARG A 380 13.43 -15.49 -17.21
CA ARG A 380 12.47 -16.34 -16.49
C ARG A 380 12.48 -16.09 -14.99
N VAL A 381 13.69 -15.98 -14.40
CA VAL A 381 13.81 -15.66 -12.97
C VAL A 381 13.25 -14.26 -12.68
N ALA A 382 13.54 -13.29 -13.52
CA ALA A 382 13.02 -11.93 -13.36
C ALA A 382 11.47 -11.89 -13.44
N VAL A 383 10.86 -12.61 -14.39
CA VAL A 383 9.40 -12.75 -14.48
C VAL A 383 8.83 -13.42 -13.23
N TYR A 384 9.47 -14.50 -12.76
CA TYR A 384 9.03 -15.18 -11.53
C TYR A 384 9.11 -14.25 -10.31
N LEU A 385 10.24 -13.56 -10.09
CA LEU A 385 10.37 -12.64 -8.96
C LEU A 385 9.40 -11.45 -9.04
N SER A 386 9.01 -11.02 -10.24
CA SER A 386 8.00 -9.98 -10.42
C SER A 386 6.61 -10.41 -9.94
N THR A 387 6.33 -11.72 -9.77
CA THR A 387 5.04 -12.19 -9.24
C THR A 387 4.98 -12.15 -7.71
N LEU A 388 6.12 -12.11 -7.01
CA LEU A 388 6.18 -12.21 -5.56
C LEU A 388 5.37 -11.13 -4.81
N PRO A 389 5.37 -9.84 -5.21
CA PRO A 389 4.55 -8.83 -4.54
C PRO A 389 3.06 -9.14 -4.57
N THR A 390 2.56 -9.67 -5.69
CA THR A 390 1.17 -10.13 -5.82
C THR A 390 0.92 -11.41 -5.03
N ALA A 391 1.85 -12.35 -5.08
CA ALA A 391 1.74 -13.62 -4.36
C ALA A 391 1.72 -13.41 -2.84
N LEU A 392 2.54 -12.50 -2.32
CA LEU A 392 2.56 -12.14 -0.90
C LEU A 392 1.26 -11.46 -0.44
N LEU A 393 0.56 -10.74 -1.32
CA LEU A 393 -0.79 -10.27 -1.01
C LEU A 393 -1.77 -11.45 -0.93
N LEU A 394 -1.77 -12.31 -1.94
CA LEU A 394 -2.73 -13.41 -2.07
C LEU A 394 -2.52 -14.52 -1.03
N VAL A 395 -1.35 -14.63 -0.41
CA VAL A 395 -1.10 -15.64 0.63
C VAL A 395 -2.06 -15.49 1.80
N ASN A 396 -2.58 -14.29 2.06
CA ASN A 396 -3.58 -14.06 3.11
C ASN A 396 -4.95 -14.72 2.85
N ALA A 397 -5.20 -15.24 1.65
CA ALA A 397 -6.35 -16.09 1.39
C ALA A 397 -6.22 -17.51 2.03
N VAL A 398 -5.04 -17.87 2.51
CA VAL A 398 -4.76 -19.15 3.15
C VAL A 398 -4.41 -18.91 4.62
N PRO A 399 -4.94 -19.68 5.60
CA PRO A 399 -4.73 -19.43 7.03
C PRO A 399 -3.34 -19.90 7.51
N TRP A 400 -2.27 -19.41 6.89
CA TRP A 400 -0.87 -19.75 7.16
C TRP A 400 -0.43 -19.45 8.61
N TRP A 401 -1.05 -18.45 9.25
CA TRP A 401 -0.73 -17.99 10.62
C TRP A 401 -1.14 -19.01 11.71
N ARG A 402 -1.99 -19.99 11.37
CA ARG A 402 -2.42 -21.04 12.31
C ARG A 402 -1.41 -22.18 12.46
N VAL A 403 -0.43 -22.25 11.55
CA VAL A 403 0.50 -23.38 11.53
C VAL A 403 1.43 -23.35 12.74
N GLY A 404 1.31 -24.38 13.58
CA GLY A 404 2.11 -24.52 14.80
C GLY A 404 1.82 -23.49 15.89
N ALA A 405 0.74 -22.71 15.77
CA ALA A 405 0.32 -21.76 16.80
C ALA A 405 -0.06 -22.48 18.09
N ARG A 406 0.28 -21.88 19.24
CA ARG A 406 -0.05 -22.37 20.57
C ARG A 406 -0.49 -21.19 21.43
N ALA A 407 -1.56 -21.38 22.20
CA ALA A 407 -2.00 -20.39 23.18
C ALA A 407 -2.08 -18.95 22.65
N GLY A 408 -2.66 -18.76 21.47
CA GLY A 408 -2.73 -17.42 20.85
C GLY A 408 -1.40 -16.85 20.36
N SER A 409 -0.28 -17.56 20.52
CA SER A 409 1.05 -17.13 20.08
C SER A 409 1.42 -17.76 18.74
N PRO A 410 1.93 -16.97 17.76
CA PRO A 410 2.32 -17.50 16.46
C PRO A 410 3.61 -18.34 16.57
N SER A 411 3.68 -19.41 15.77
CA SER A 411 4.91 -20.20 15.61
C SER A 411 5.86 -19.53 14.59
N GLY A 412 7.17 -19.69 14.76
CA GLY A 412 8.17 -19.35 13.76
C GLY A 412 7.95 -20.07 12.41
N TRP A 413 7.33 -21.26 12.42
CA TRP A 413 6.97 -21.99 11.20
C TRP A 413 5.89 -21.28 10.37
N ALA A 414 5.04 -20.45 10.96
CA ALA A 414 4.04 -19.69 10.23
C ALA A 414 4.68 -18.80 9.16
N SER A 415 5.78 -18.11 9.48
CA SER A 415 6.51 -17.29 8.50
C SER A 415 7.10 -18.14 7.36
N VAL A 416 7.64 -19.33 7.68
CA VAL A 416 8.20 -20.22 6.66
C VAL A 416 7.09 -20.71 5.71
N VAL A 417 5.95 -21.11 6.26
CA VAL A 417 4.80 -21.54 5.46
C VAL A 417 4.25 -20.41 4.61
N ALA A 418 4.17 -19.18 5.14
CA ALA A 418 3.77 -18.01 4.37
C ALA A 418 4.70 -17.78 3.16
N MET A 419 6.01 -17.88 3.35
CA MET A 419 6.99 -17.71 2.25
C MET A 419 6.90 -18.84 1.23
N ALA A 420 6.76 -20.08 1.68
CA ALA A 420 6.59 -21.24 0.79
C ALA A 420 5.27 -21.15 -0.01
N ALA A 421 4.17 -20.78 0.64
CA ALA A 421 2.89 -20.55 -0.04
C ALA A 421 2.99 -19.42 -1.05
N ALA A 422 3.64 -18.30 -0.70
CA ALA A 422 3.87 -17.20 -1.64
C ALA A 422 4.70 -17.65 -2.85
N ALA A 423 5.71 -18.49 -2.67
CA ALA A 423 6.50 -19.05 -3.78
C ALA A 423 5.65 -19.92 -4.72
N LEU A 424 4.76 -20.76 -4.16
CA LEU A 424 3.83 -21.59 -4.96
C LEU A 424 2.81 -20.73 -5.71
N VAL A 425 2.20 -19.76 -5.04
CA VAL A 425 1.27 -18.80 -5.68
C VAL A 425 1.96 -18.01 -6.78
N ALA A 426 3.21 -17.58 -6.55
CA ALA A 426 4.04 -16.90 -7.54
C ALA A 426 4.24 -17.77 -8.80
N ALA A 427 4.53 -19.07 -8.63
CA ALA A 427 4.65 -20.01 -9.74
C ALA A 427 3.32 -20.16 -10.50
N GLY A 428 2.20 -20.22 -9.79
CA GLY A 428 0.85 -20.26 -10.35
C GLY A 428 0.54 -19.00 -11.21
N ILE A 429 0.84 -17.80 -10.68
CA ILE A 429 0.64 -16.52 -11.40
C ILE A 429 1.49 -16.49 -12.68
N ALA A 430 2.78 -16.89 -12.59
CA ALA A 430 3.67 -16.93 -13.74
C ALA A 430 3.17 -17.92 -14.82
N GLY A 431 2.71 -19.10 -14.37
CA GLY A 431 2.12 -20.13 -15.24
C GLY A 431 0.85 -19.65 -15.93
N LEU A 432 -0.07 -19.03 -15.18
CA LEU A 432 -1.32 -18.47 -15.73
C LEU A 432 -1.03 -17.38 -16.77
N ALA A 433 -0.13 -16.44 -16.46
CA ALA A 433 0.27 -15.39 -17.39
C ALA A 433 0.89 -15.96 -18.68
N ALA A 434 1.72 -17.01 -18.56
CA ALA A 434 2.29 -17.71 -19.70
C ALA A 434 1.22 -18.44 -20.51
N GLY A 435 0.23 -19.08 -19.86
CA GLY A 435 -0.92 -19.73 -20.50
C GLY A 435 -1.78 -18.75 -21.30
N ILE A 436 -2.13 -17.59 -20.69
CA ILE A 436 -2.86 -16.51 -21.36
C ILE A 436 -2.09 -16.02 -22.59
N ALA A 437 -0.78 -15.79 -22.45
CA ALA A 437 0.06 -15.38 -23.57
C ALA A 437 0.17 -16.43 -24.66
N ALA A 438 0.15 -17.72 -24.33
CA ALA A 438 0.14 -18.82 -25.29
C ALA A 438 -1.20 -18.91 -26.03
N LEU A 439 -2.32 -18.79 -25.32
CA LEU A 439 -3.66 -18.78 -25.90
C LEU A 439 -3.85 -17.59 -26.84
N ALA A 440 -3.44 -16.40 -26.44
CA ALA A 440 -3.48 -15.21 -27.29
C ALA A 440 -2.67 -15.36 -28.60
N ARG A 441 -1.65 -16.22 -28.63
CA ARG A 441 -0.89 -16.56 -29.83
C ARG A 441 -1.64 -17.56 -30.73
N ARG A 442 -2.32 -18.58 -30.13
CA ARG A 442 -3.06 -19.59 -30.88
C ARG A 442 -4.22 -19.02 -31.69
N HIS A 443 -4.90 -18.01 -31.14
CA HIS A 443 -5.98 -17.31 -31.84
C HIS A 443 -5.52 -16.43 -33.02
N ARG A 444 -4.21 -16.28 -33.22
CA ARG A 444 -3.60 -15.58 -34.35
C ARG A 444 -3.08 -16.58 -35.35
N ARG A 445 -3.96 -17.37 -35.98
CA ARG A 445 -3.60 -18.11 -37.18
C ARG A 445 -3.22 -17.11 -38.28
N PRO A 446 -2.06 -17.24 -38.95
CA PRO A 446 -1.81 -16.51 -40.20
C PRO A 446 -2.89 -16.96 -41.19
N LEU A 447 -3.53 -15.99 -41.84
CA LEU A 447 -4.22 -16.29 -43.08
C LEU A 447 -3.24 -17.04 -43.99
N PRO A 448 -3.66 -18.13 -44.69
CA PRO A 448 -2.80 -18.85 -45.58
C PRO A 448 -2.19 -17.85 -46.57
N ALA A 449 -0.86 -17.91 -46.72
CA ALA A 449 -0.13 -17.09 -47.65
C ALA A 449 -0.59 -17.43 -49.04
N THR A 450 -1.40 -16.56 -49.67
CA THR A 450 -1.66 -16.61 -51.08
C THR A 450 -0.38 -16.15 -51.76
N SER A 451 0.27 -17.10 -52.48
CA SER A 451 1.35 -16.96 -53.42
C SER A 451 2.69 -16.40 -52.94
N PRO A 452 3.82 -17.02 -53.27
CA PRO A 452 5.13 -16.46 -52.93
C PRO A 452 5.40 -15.19 -53.72
N SER A 453 5.51 -14.05 -53.07
CA SER A 453 6.09 -12.87 -53.70
C SER A 453 7.53 -13.17 -54.12
N PRO A 454 7.97 -12.78 -55.32
CA PRO A 454 9.36 -12.96 -55.72
C PRO A 454 10.28 -12.23 -54.77
N SER A 455 11.40 -12.89 -54.40
CA SER A 455 12.36 -12.35 -53.49
C SER A 455 13.02 -11.07 -54.05
N PRO A 456 13.33 -10.08 -53.23
CA PRO A 456 13.94 -8.82 -53.66
C PRO A 456 15.29 -8.95 -54.39
N SER A 457 15.90 -10.15 -54.34
CA SER A 457 17.14 -10.45 -55.06
C SER A 457 16.97 -10.62 -56.55
N ALA A 458 15.74 -10.83 -57.03
CA ALA A 458 15.49 -11.00 -58.51
C ALA A 458 15.33 -9.68 -59.28
N LEU A 459 15.09 -8.57 -58.55
CA LEU A 459 14.93 -7.24 -59.18
C LEU A 459 16.24 -6.48 -59.39
N CYS A 460 17.36 -6.89 -58.82
CA CYS A 460 18.67 -6.33 -59.04
C CYS A 460 19.49 -7.06 -60.14
N ALA A 461 19.07 -8.25 -60.64
CA ALA A 461 19.79 -9.06 -61.59
C ALA A 461 19.48 -8.79 -63.09
N THR A 462 18.49 -7.95 -63.37
CA THR A 462 18.02 -7.67 -64.76
C THR A 462 18.51 -6.36 -65.32
N ALA A 463 19.39 -5.61 -64.64
CA ALA A 463 19.86 -4.28 -65.08
C ALA A 463 21.27 -4.28 -65.65
N THR A 464 21.93 -5.45 -65.89
CA THR A 464 23.28 -5.48 -66.47
C THR A 464 23.37 -6.57 -67.56
N ALA A 465 22.88 -6.31 -68.73
CA ALA A 465 23.34 -6.96 -69.97
C ALA A 465 23.03 -6.06 -71.17
N GLU A 466 23.95 -5.19 -71.46
CA GLU A 466 24.03 -4.67 -72.81
C GLU A 466 24.82 -5.61 -73.72
N PRO A 467 24.50 -5.70 -75.03
CA PRO A 467 25.48 -6.05 -76.00
C PRO A 467 25.75 -4.86 -76.98
N VAL A 468 27.03 -4.63 -77.09
CA VAL A 468 27.67 -3.77 -78.11
C VAL A 468 27.33 -4.18 -79.54
N GLY A 469 27.04 -3.18 -80.39
CA GLY A 469 27.00 -3.36 -81.81
C GLY A 469 26.49 -2.13 -82.56
N SER A 470 27.41 -1.35 -83.11
CA SER A 470 27.21 -0.28 -84.09
C SER A 470 27.13 -0.82 -85.54
N PRO A 471 27.08 0.03 -86.62
CA PRO A 471 26.18 1.17 -86.91
C PRO A 471 25.45 1.03 -88.20
N ASP A 472 24.53 1.84 -88.54
CA ASP A 472 24.45 2.62 -89.79
C ASP A 472 23.11 3.32 -90.00
N THR A 473 23.20 4.53 -90.43
CA THR A 473 22.25 5.56 -90.87
C THR A 473 21.24 5.18 -91.95
N PRO A 474 20.32 6.13 -92.44
CA PRO A 474 19.43 7.12 -91.86
C PRO A 474 17.98 7.13 -92.42
N SER A 475 17.24 8.07 -91.93
CA SER A 475 16.15 8.78 -92.67
C SER A 475 14.72 8.33 -92.50
N ALA A 476 13.93 9.24 -92.13
CA ALA A 476 12.66 9.82 -92.60
C ALA A 476 11.50 9.89 -91.61
N ARG A 477 11.17 11.11 -91.32
CA ARG A 477 9.86 11.75 -91.08
C ARG A 477 8.62 10.85 -90.89
N GLY A 478 7.88 11.16 -89.79
CA GLY A 478 6.47 10.83 -89.62
C GLY A 478 5.95 11.44 -88.30
N GLU A 479 5.25 12.55 -88.49
CA GLU A 479 4.40 13.13 -87.44
C GLU A 479 3.26 12.18 -87.09
N ALA A 480 3.05 11.90 -85.80
CA ALA A 480 1.77 11.36 -85.32
C ALA A 480 1.54 11.75 -83.85
N SER A 481 0.42 12.32 -83.64
CA SER A 481 -0.21 12.88 -82.49
C SER A 481 -0.12 12.00 -81.19
N ALA A 482 0.25 12.60 -80.09
CA ALA A 482 0.19 12.00 -78.77
C ALA A 482 -1.23 12.10 -78.20
N GLU A 483 -1.88 10.96 -77.96
CA GLU A 483 -2.99 10.83 -77.00
C GLU A 483 -2.42 10.67 -75.55
N PRO A 484 -3.04 11.25 -74.54
CA PRO A 484 -2.64 11.07 -73.15
C PRO A 484 -3.16 9.75 -72.57
N GLN A 485 -2.24 8.88 -72.16
CA GLN A 485 -2.60 7.69 -71.38
C GLN A 485 -2.99 8.06 -69.94
N PRO A 486 -3.96 7.37 -69.31
CA PRO A 486 -4.40 7.63 -67.97
C PRO A 486 -3.35 7.20 -66.92
N ASP A 487 -3.19 8.06 -65.91
CA ASP A 487 -2.33 7.87 -64.74
C ASP A 487 -2.55 6.49 -64.12
N GLU A 488 -1.51 5.68 -64.07
CA GLU A 488 -1.49 4.46 -63.28
C GLU A 488 -1.53 4.88 -61.79
N ALA A 489 -2.65 4.52 -61.15
CA ALA A 489 -2.85 4.65 -59.73
C ALA A 489 -1.67 4.02 -58.95
N GLY A 490 -0.98 4.83 -58.16
CA GLY A 490 0.17 4.44 -57.35
C GLY A 490 -0.14 3.22 -56.49
N SER A 491 0.63 2.17 -56.67
CA SER A 491 0.61 0.97 -55.80
C SER A 491 0.77 1.40 -54.35
N PRO A 492 -0.10 0.93 -53.45
CA PRO A 492 0.02 1.28 -52.02
C PRO A 492 1.36 0.75 -51.49
N ALA A 493 2.13 1.64 -50.92
CA ALA A 493 3.39 1.31 -50.24
C ALA A 493 3.16 0.17 -49.22
N PRO A 494 4.08 -0.84 -49.15
CA PRO A 494 3.89 -1.98 -48.25
C PRO A 494 3.74 -1.46 -46.82
N ALA A 495 2.61 -1.76 -46.21
CA ALA A 495 2.32 -1.41 -44.83
C ALA A 495 3.41 -1.98 -43.95
N LEU A 496 4.20 -1.10 -43.30
CA LEU A 496 5.21 -1.46 -42.30
C LEU A 496 4.56 -2.35 -41.25
N SER A 497 4.91 -3.64 -41.29
CA SER A 497 4.47 -4.64 -40.32
C SER A 497 4.93 -4.15 -38.91
N SER A 498 3.96 -3.79 -38.07
CA SER A 498 4.18 -3.41 -36.68
C SER A 498 4.92 -4.53 -35.96
N PRO A 499 5.97 -4.24 -35.18
CA PRO A 499 6.71 -5.26 -34.47
C PRO A 499 5.76 -6.08 -33.59
N SER A 500 5.71 -7.37 -33.84
CA SER A 500 4.81 -8.27 -33.12
C SER A 500 5.41 -8.56 -31.74
N MET A 501 4.68 -8.28 -30.65
CA MET A 501 5.10 -8.58 -29.28
C MET A 501 5.22 -10.10 -29.09
N SER A 502 6.32 -10.59 -28.57
CA SER A 502 6.50 -12.02 -28.27
C SER A 502 5.57 -12.45 -27.13
N GLY A 503 5.27 -13.74 -27.06
CA GLY A 503 4.48 -14.28 -25.95
C GLY A 503 5.18 -14.07 -24.60
N ALA A 504 6.51 -14.11 -24.58
CA ALA A 504 7.29 -13.83 -23.36
C ALA A 504 7.16 -12.37 -22.92
N SER A 505 7.14 -11.42 -23.87
CA SER A 505 6.92 -10.01 -23.56
C SER A 505 5.51 -9.76 -23.01
N LEU A 506 4.49 -10.46 -23.55
CA LEU A 506 3.13 -10.40 -23.02
C LEU A 506 3.07 -10.99 -21.60
N THR A 507 3.70 -12.13 -21.35
CA THR A 507 3.77 -12.73 -20.02
C THR A 507 4.41 -11.76 -19.00
N ALA A 508 5.55 -11.16 -19.34
CA ALA A 508 6.22 -10.20 -18.45
C ALA A 508 5.35 -8.96 -18.17
N LEU A 509 4.61 -8.48 -19.16
CA LEU A 509 3.70 -7.34 -18.99
C LEU A 509 2.49 -7.71 -18.13
N LEU A 510 1.89 -8.89 -18.34
CA LEU A 510 0.77 -9.39 -17.54
C LEU A 510 1.15 -9.52 -16.07
N VAL A 511 2.31 -10.07 -15.78
CA VAL A 511 2.84 -10.19 -14.42
C VAL A 511 3.09 -8.82 -13.78
N ALA A 512 3.67 -7.88 -14.54
CA ALA A 512 3.89 -6.52 -14.03
C ALA A 512 2.56 -5.80 -13.73
N VAL A 513 1.52 -5.98 -14.56
CA VAL A 513 0.17 -5.43 -14.37
C VAL A 513 -0.52 -6.04 -13.14
N ALA A 514 -0.26 -7.31 -12.84
CA ALA A 514 -0.89 -8.00 -11.71
C ALA A 514 -0.59 -7.32 -10.37
N ILE A 515 0.58 -6.66 -10.23
CA ILE A 515 0.95 -5.97 -8.97
C ILE A 515 0.00 -4.80 -8.69
N PRO A 516 -0.03 -3.72 -9.50
CA PRO A 516 -0.91 -2.59 -9.22
C PRO A 516 -2.39 -2.98 -9.24
N LEU A 517 -2.79 -3.92 -10.10
CA LEU A 517 -4.17 -4.36 -10.17
C LEU A 517 -4.62 -5.04 -8.87
N ALA A 518 -3.87 -6.04 -8.38
CA ALA A 518 -4.26 -6.79 -7.19
C ALA A 518 -4.31 -5.91 -5.94
N TRP A 519 -3.27 -5.10 -5.70
CA TRP A 519 -3.18 -4.25 -4.53
C TRP A 519 -4.22 -3.10 -4.54
N LEU A 520 -4.48 -2.47 -5.69
CA LEU A 520 -5.45 -1.39 -5.79
C LEU A 520 -6.89 -1.91 -5.73
N VAL A 521 -7.17 -3.08 -6.31
CA VAL A 521 -8.49 -3.71 -6.19
C VAL A 521 -8.76 -4.12 -4.74
N ASP A 522 -7.78 -4.72 -4.08
CA ASP A 522 -7.89 -5.07 -2.66
C ASP A 522 -8.15 -3.84 -1.77
N ALA A 523 -7.39 -2.75 -1.99
CA ALA A 523 -7.58 -1.49 -1.27
C ALA A 523 -8.98 -0.90 -1.49
N ALA A 524 -9.48 -0.93 -2.73
CA ALA A 524 -10.82 -0.46 -3.08
C ALA A 524 -11.94 -1.34 -2.48
N ALA A 525 -11.67 -2.63 -2.26
CA ALA A 525 -12.58 -3.56 -1.59
C ALA A 525 -12.54 -3.47 -0.04
N GLY A 526 -11.82 -2.51 0.54
CA GLY A 526 -11.64 -2.38 1.99
C GLY A 526 -10.40 -3.07 2.54
N ALA A 527 -9.52 -3.53 1.66
CA ALA A 527 -8.23 -4.16 1.96
C ALA A 527 -8.30 -5.50 2.74
N PRO A 528 -9.20 -6.43 2.38
CA PRO A 528 -9.34 -7.69 3.12
C PRO A 528 -8.09 -8.58 3.08
N LEU A 529 -7.29 -8.52 2.00
CA LEU A 529 -6.05 -9.27 1.88
C LEU A 529 -4.83 -8.49 2.37
N ALA A 530 -4.83 -7.15 2.28
CA ALA A 530 -3.74 -6.32 2.76
C ALA A 530 -3.79 -6.10 4.27
N PHE A 531 -4.94 -6.28 4.92
CA PHE A 531 -5.04 -6.19 6.38
C PHE A 531 -4.45 -7.44 7.04
N ASN A 532 -3.63 -7.26 8.06
CA ASN A 532 -2.80 -8.30 8.69
C ASN A 532 -1.95 -9.09 7.68
N ASN A 533 -1.47 -8.43 6.63
CA ASN A 533 -0.55 -8.98 5.63
C ASN A 533 0.90 -8.58 5.96
N PRO A 534 1.90 -9.46 5.75
CA PRO A 534 3.31 -9.11 6.00
C PRO A 534 3.83 -7.88 5.26
N LEU A 535 3.28 -7.56 4.08
CA LEU A 535 3.62 -6.35 3.30
C LEU A 535 2.50 -5.30 3.30
N GLY A 536 1.42 -5.54 4.03
CA GLY A 536 0.25 -4.68 4.07
C GLY A 536 0.15 -3.82 5.32
N MET A 537 -1.04 -3.81 5.91
CA MET A 537 -1.38 -3.15 7.16
C MET A 537 -1.43 -4.17 8.29
N ASN A 538 -1.24 -3.71 9.53
CA ASN A 538 -1.21 -4.61 10.67
C ASN A 538 -1.85 -3.99 11.90
N ALA A 539 -2.71 -4.75 12.60
CA ALA A 539 -3.41 -4.30 13.80
C ALA A 539 -2.47 -4.06 14.99
N VAL A 540 -1.31 -4.74 15.05
CA VAL A 540 -0.29 -4.55 16.09
C VAL A 540 0.40 -3.19 15.92
N VAL A 541 0.81 -2.85 14.68
CA VAL A 541 1.47 -1.57 14.39
C VAL A 541 0.49 -0.41 14.46
N ALA A 542 -0.78 -0.66 14.11
CA ALA A 542 -1.87 0.31 14.17
C ALA A 542 -1.58 1.66 13.47
N GLY A 543 -0.73 1.64 12.46
CA GLY A 543 -0.44 2.82 11.66
C GLY A 543 -1.60 3.18 10.73
N ARG A 544 -2.21 2.15 10.12
CA ARG A 544 -3.35 2.24 9.22
C ARG A 544 -4.11 0.92 9.25
N PHE A 545 -5.43 0.95 9.09
CA PHE A 545 -6.28 -0.23 9.15
C PHE A 545 -7.04 -0.50 7.85
N TYR A 546 -7.07 0.45 6.92
CA TYR A 546 -7.73 0.37 5.63
C TYR A 546 -7.00 1.20 4.58
N GLY A 547 -7.33 0.99 3.30
CA GLY A 547 -6.75 1.71 2.17
C GLY A 547 -5.38 1.17 1.75
N VAL A 548 -4.49 2.06 1.31
CA VAL A 548 -3.16 1.71 0.80
C VAL A 548 -2.10 2.03 1.85
N SER A 549 -1.32 1.02 2.28
CA SER A 549 -0.16 1.24 3.16
C SER A 549 1.04 1.80 2.37
N ASN A 550 2.00 2.41 3.07
CA ASN A 550 3.23 2.90 2.43
C ASN A 550 3.97 1.80 1.64
N THR A 551 4.02 0.59 2.17
CA THR A 551 4.64 -0.57 1.49
C THR A 551 3.85 -0.94 0.24
N ALA A 552 2.52 -1.06 0.34
CA ALA A 552 1.64 -1.33 -0.80
C ALA A 552 1.79 -0.24 -1.87
N PHE A 553 1.79 1.03 -1.48
CA PHE A 553 2.04 2.15 -2.37
C PHE A 553 3.38 2.03 -3.12
N ALA A 554 4.47 1.72 -2.41
CA ALA A 554 5.79 1.56 -3.01
C ALA A 554 5.81 0.45 -4.07
N LEU A 555 5.18 -0.70 -3.78
CA LEU A 555 5.06 -1.82 -4.71
C LEU A 555 4.22 -1.44 -5.94
N VAL A 556 3.06 -0.83 -5.71
CA VAL A 556 2.13 -0.38 -6.76
C VAL A 556 2.79 0.65 -7.65
N ALA A 557 3.32 1.74 -7.08
CA ALA A 557 3.87 2.85 -7.84
C ALA A 557 5.13 2.45 -8.64
N GLY A 558 5.99 1.59 -8.05
CA GLY A 558 7.15 1.04 -8.74
C GLY A 558 6.77 0.22 -9.97
N ALA A 559 5.82 -0.72 -9.81
CA ALA A 559 5.32 -1.54 -10.90
C ALA A 559 4.54 -0.71 -11.95
N LEU A 560 3.74 0.27 -11.53
CA LEU A 560 2.93 1.13 -12.38
C LEU A 560 3.79 1.92 -13.39
N VAL A 561 4.92 2.48 -12.96
CA VAL A 561 5.87 3.16 -13.85
C VAL A 561 6.36 2.22 -14.95
N VAL A 562 6.69 0.97 -14.60
CA VAL A 562 7.14 -0.05 -15.57
C VAL A 562 6.01 -0.45 -16.50
N VAL A 563 4.80 -0.64 -15.98
CA VAL A 563 3.60 -1.00 -16.75
C VAL A 563 3.27 0.09 -17.78
N ILE A 564 3.18 1.35 -17.36
CA ILE A 564 2.86 2.47 -18.27
C ILE A 564 3.90 2.55 -19.39
N ALA A 565 5.19 2.50 -19.04
CA ALA A 565 6.27 2.56 -20.02
C ALA A 565 6.28 1.35 -20.98
N GLY A 566 6.02 0.14 -20.45
CA GLY A 566 5.92 -1.10 -21.22
C GLY A 566 4.73 -1.11 -22.17
N VAL A 567 3.53 -0.74 -21.68
CA VAL A 567 2.31 -0.61 -22.51
C VAL A 567 2.53 0.41 -23.63
N TRP A 568 3.06 1.59 -23.30
CA TRP A 568 3.36 2.61 -24.29
C TRP A 568 4.32 2.11 -25.38
N ALA A 569 5.38 1.38 -24.99
CA ALA A 569 6.33 0.79 -25.93
C ALA A 569 5.67 -0.21 -26.88
N THR A 570 4.72 -1.03 -26.38
CA THR A 570 3.99 -2.03 -27.19
C THR A 570 2.97 -1.41 -28.14
N LEU A 571 2.47 -0.20 -27.85
CA LEU A 571 1.54 0.54 -28.69
C LEU A 571 2.21 1.29 -29.85
N GLY A 572 3.53 1.18 -29.96
CA GLY A 572 4.32 1.78 -31.04
C GLY A 572 4.78 3.22 -30.79
N GLY A 573 4.65 3.70 -29.55
CA GLY A 573 5.29 4.90 -29.04
C GLY A 573 4.91 6.21 -29.74
N GLY A 574 3.89 6.91 -29.25
CA GLY A 574 3.51 8.22 -29.77
C GLY A 574 3.25 9.22 -28.64
N ARG A 575 3.23 10.53 -28.92
CA ARG A 575 2.92 11.56 -27.93
C ARG A 575 1.52 11.38 -27.34
N ARG A 576 0.51 11.14 -28.19
CA ARG A 576 -0.88 10.94 -27.75
C ARG A 576 -1.02 9.68 -26.89
N SER A 577 -0.39 8.57 -27.31
CA SER A 577 -0.42 7.33 -26.52
C SER A 577 0.32 7.47 -25.17
N ALA A 578 1.40 8.25 -25.09
CA ALA A 578 2.07 8.54 -23.84
C ALA A 578 1.15 9.24 -22.82
N LEU A 579 0.45 10.28 -23.29
CA LEU A 579 -0.50 11.01 -22.44
C LEU A 579 -1.70 10.16 -22.07
N LEU A 580 -2.31 9.46 -23.01
CA LEU A 580 -3.50 8.62 -22.78
C LEU A 580 -3.21 7.46 -21.82
N VAL A 581 -2.13 6.70 -22.05
CA VAL A 581 -1.79 5.56 -21.19
C VAL A 581 -1.47 6.03 -19.78
N THR A 582 -0.70 7.14 -19.64
CA THR A 582 -0.38 7.69 -18.32
C THR A 582 -1.64 8.25 -17.64
N ALA A 583 -2.51 8.96 -18.35
CA ALA A 583 -3.73 9.50 -17.78
C ALA A 583 -4.70 8.40 -17.34
N LEU A 584 -4.88 7.35 -18.15
CA LEU A 584 -5.80 6.25 -17.83
C LEU A 584 -5.28 5.39 -16.69
N LEU A 585 -4.09 4.82 -16.82
CA LEU A 585 -3.55 3.90 -15.79
C LEU A 585 -3.07 4.66 -14.56
N GLY A 586 -2.35 5.77 -14.76
CA GLY A 586 -1.85 6.59 -13.67
C GLY A 586 -2.96 7.36 -12.96
N GLY A 587 -3.93 7.89 -13.69
CA GLY A 587 -5.09 8.58 -13.14
C GLY A 587 -6.00 7.65 -12.35
N ALA A 588 -6.26 6.43 -12.84
CA ALA A 588 -7.02 5.42 -12.10
C ALA A 588 -6.31 5.01 -10.80
N ALA A 589 -4.99 4.78 -10.86
CA ALA A 589 -4.20 4.47 -9.67
C ALA A 589 -4.20 5.63 -8.66
N LEU A 590 -4.03 6.86 -9.12
CA LEU A 590 -4.07 8.06 -8.28
C LEU A 590 -5.43 8.24 -7.61
N LEU A 591 -6.52 7.96 -8.32
CA LEU A 591 -7.87 8.03 -7.77
C LEU A 591 -8.09 7.00 -6.67
N VAL A 592 -7.72 5.73 -6.91
CA VAL A 592 -7.87 4.67 -5.91
C VAL A 592 -6.97 4.92 -4.70
N ASP A 593 -5.71 5.34 -4.92
CA ASP A 593 -4.74 5.58 -3.86
C ASP A 593 -5.09 6.79 -2.99
N GLY A 594 -5.48 7.91 -3.62
CA GLY A 594 -5.68 9.19 -2.93
C GLY A 594 -7.09 9.42 -2.41
N ALA A 595 -8.12 8.74 -2.95
CA ALA A 595 -9.50 8.97 -2.52
C ALA A 595 -9.72 8.57 -1.05
N PRO A 596 -10.31 9.45 -0.21
CA PRO A 596 -10.49 9.18 1.23
C PRO A 596 -11.31 7.93 1.56
N GLN A 597 -12.18 7.51 0.66
CA GLN A 597 -13.04 6.33 0.82
C GLN A 597 -12.33 5.02 0.44
N LEU A 598 -11.26 5.09 -0.34
CA LEU A 598 -10.55 3.95 -0.94
C LEU A 598 -9.14 3.80 -0.33
N GLY A 599 -8.13 4.42 -0.96
CA GLY A 599 -6.73 4.31 -0.54
C GLY A 599 -6.38 5.21 0.64
N ALA A 600 -6.95 6.42 0.67
CA ALA A 600 -6.71 7.45 1.69
C ALA A 600 -5.22 7.80 1.89
N ASP A 601 -4.38 7.63 0.84
CA ASP A 601 -2.94 7.87 0.92
C ASP A 601 -2.53 9.23 0.34
N VAL A 602 -2.40 10.22 1.22
CA VAL A 602 -1.99 11.59 0.89
C VAL A 602 -0.55 11.63 0.37
N GLY A 603 0.35 10.88 1.02
CA GLY A 603 1.75 10.80 0.64
C GLY A 603 1.93 10.16 -0.73
N GLY A 604 1.13 9.12 -1.01
CA GLY A 604 1.07 8.48 -2.31
C GLY A 604 0.60 9.43 -3.40
N ALA A 605 -0.50 10.14 -3.20
CA ALA A 605 -1.02 11.11 -4.17
C ALA A 605 -0.01 12.22 -4.48
N LEU A 606 0.64 12.80 -3.45
CA LEU A 606 1.71 13.81 -3.61
C LEU A 606 2.91 13.26 -4.39
N THR A 607 3.20 11.97 -4.28
CA THR A 607 4.32 11.30 -4.95
C THR A 607 3.98 10.91 -6.39
N LEU A 608 2.74 10.43 -6.64
CA LEU A 608 2.33 9.97 -7.97
C LEU A 608 2.23 11.11 -8.98
N VAL A 609 1.69 12.26 -8.61
CA VAL A 609 1.48 13.37 -9.56
C VAL A 609 2.79 13.80 -10.25
N PRO A 610 3.87 14.16 -9.54
CA PRO A 610 5.12 14.54 -10.19
C PRO A 610 5.78 13.38 -10.95
N THR A 611 5.64 12.15 -10.44
CA THR A 611 6.19 10.95 -11.09
C THR A 611 5.51 10.67 -12.42
N LEU A 612 4.17 10.69 -12.47
CA LEU A 612 3.39 10.46 -13.68
C LEU A 612 3.58 11.58 -14.71
N ALA A 613 3.66 12.84 -14.25
CA ALA A 613 3.94 13.97 -15.12
C ALA A 613 5.34 13.87 -15.75
N PHE A 614 6.34 13.45 -14.96
CA PHE A 614 7.71 13.23 -15.47
C PHE A 614 7.76 12.07 -16.47
N LEU A 615 7.06 10.97 -16.15
CA LEU A 615 6.97 9.79 -17.03
C LEU A 615 6.30 10.16 -18.36
N ALA A 616 5.14 10.81 -18.32
CA ALA A 616 4.41 11.24 -19.50
C ALA A 616 5.24 12.18 -20.38
N ALA A 617 5.87 13.20 -19.77
CA ALA A 617 6.74 14.12 -20.48
C ALA A 617 7.93 13.42 -21.13
N GLY A 618 8.60 12.51 -20.40
CA GLY A 618 9.73 11.75 -20.90
C GLY A 618 9.37 10.82 -22.07
N LEU A 619 8.23 10.10 -21.97
CA LEU A 619 7.71 9.26 -23.05
C LEU A 619 7.27 10.11 -24.27
N ALA A 620 6.67 11.28 -24.04
CA ALA A 620 6.29 12.21 -25.10
C ALA A 620 7.48 12.97 -25.73
N GLY A 621 8.70 12.82 -25.16
CA GLY A 621 9.90 13.52 -25.63
C GLY A 621 9.92 15.00 -25.28
N LEU A 622 9.20 15.40 -24.23
CA LEU A 622 9.15 16.78 -23.74
C LEU A 622 10.23 17.02 -22.67
N HIS A 623 10.82 18.19 -22.69
CA HIS A 623 11.75 18.64 -21.64
C HIS A 623 10.98 19.41 -20.57
N LEU A 624 11.19 19.06 -19.30
CA LEU A 624 10.61 19.78 -18.17
C LEU A 624 11.54 20.90 -17.73
N SER A 625 11.09 22.14 -17.93
CA SER A 625 11.74 23.34 -17.38
C SER A 625 11.37 23.50 -15.89
N TRP A 626 12.12 24.32 -15.15
CA TRP A 626 11.84 24.62 -13.74
C TRP A 626 10.42 25.18 -13.52
N ARG A 627 9.91 25.99 -14.45
CA ARG A 627 8.53 26.51 -14.41
C ARG A 627 7.49 25.40 -14.51
N ARG A 628 7.72 24.39 -15.38
CA ARG A 628 6.84 23.23 -15.49
C ARG A 628 6.89 22.35 -14.23
N TRP A 629 8.04 22.25 -13.57
CA TRP A 629 8.13 21.58 -12.27
C TRP A 629 7.31 22.31 -11.20
N LEU A 630 7.31 23.65 -11.17
CA LEU A 630 6.45 24.43 -10.28
C LEU A 630 4.96 24.18 -10.56
N THR A 631 4.55 24.15 -11.85
CA THR A 631 3.14 23.85 -12.20
C THR A 631 2.74 22.43 -11.81
N ILE A 632 3.64 21.44 -11.95
CA ILE A 632 3.41 20.06 -11.50
C ILE A 632 3.28 20.00 -9.97
N GLY A 633 4.13 20.70 -9.23
CA GLY A 633 4.04 20.81 -7.78
C GLY A 633 2.72 21.45 -7.33
N ALA A 634 2.33 22.56 -7.97
CA ALA A 634 1.03 23.20 -7.72
C ALA A 634 -0.15 22.25 -8.03
N ALA A 635 -0.07 21.51 -9.15
CA ALA A 635 -1.09 20.52 -9.49
C ALA A 635 -1.17 19.39 -8.44
N ALA A 636 -0.04 18.90 -7.90
CA ALA A 636 -0.03 17.92 -6.82
C ALA A 636 -0.73 18.46 -5.56
N VAL A 637 -0.45 19.70 -5.17
CA VAL A 637 -1.11 20.35 -4.03
C VAL A 637 -2.61 20.53 -4.29
N LEU A 638 -3.00 20.90 -5.51
CA LEU A 638 -4.42 21.06 -5.88
C LEU A 638 -5.18 19.72 -5.85
N VAL A 639 -4.57 18.64 -6.33
CA VAL A 639 -5.17 17.29 -6.28
C VAL A 639 -5.39 16.86 -4.83
N VAL A 640 -4.37 17.01 -3.98
CA VAL A 640 -4.49 16.66 -2.56
C VAL A 640 -5.46 17.60 -1.84
N GLY A 641 -5.45 18.89 -2.17
CA GLY A 641 -6.42 19.86 -1.68
C GLY A 641 -7.86 19.48 -2.05
N GLY A 642 -8.08 19.00 -3.28
CA GLY A 642 -9.37 18.48 -3.73
C GLY A 642 -9.84 17.26 -2.90
N PHE A 643 -8.95 16.29 -2.66
CA PHE A 643 -9.26 15.16 -1.76
C PHE A 643 -9.54 15.64 -0.33
N ALA A 644 -8.81 16.64 0.17
CA ALA A 644 -9.04 17.21 1.50
C ALA A 644 -10.41 17.88 1.61
N VAL A 645 -10.83 18.62 0.59
CA VAL A 645 -12.17 19.23 0.53
C VAL A 645 -13.27 18.15 0.53
N VAL A 646 -13.11 17.10 -0.29
CA VAL A 646 -14.05 15.97 -0.31
C VAL A 646 -14.13 15.31 1.07
N ASP A 647 -12.99 15.14 1.75
CA ASP A 647 -12.94 14.56 3.10
C ASP A 647 -13.58 15.47 4.18
N LEU A 648 -13.42 16.79 4.05
CA LEU A 648 -14.05 17.76 4.96
C LEU A 648 -15.57 17.82 4.82
N LEU A 649 -16.09 17.60 3.60
CA LEU A 649 -17.53 17.62 3.29
C LEU A 649 -18.23 16.28 3.60
N ARG A 650 -17.49 15.29 4.09
CA ARG A 650 -17.99 13.94 4.29
C ARG A 650 -18.98 13.86 5.45
N PRO A 651 -20.16 13.21 5.28
CA PRO A 651 -21.05 12.84 6.38
C PRO A 651 -20.31 11.88 7.34
N GLY A 652 -20.35 12.12 8.64
CA GLY A 652 -19.62 11.34 9.65
C GLY A 652 -18.24 11.91 10.03
N GLY A 653 -17.89 13.10 9.51
CA GLY A 653 -16.71 13.88 9.89
C GLY A 653 -15.42 13.48 9.14
N PRO A 654 -14.39 14.35 9.16
CA PRO A 654 -13.19 14.25 8.38
C PRO A 654 -12.26 13.12 8.88
N THR A 655 -11.55 12.48 7.95
CA THR A 655 -10.48 11.53 8.23
C THR A 655 -9.18 12.26 8.60
N HIS A 656 -8.04 11.55 8.55
CA HIS A 656 -6.73 12.15 8.80
C HIS A 656 -6.40 13.31 7.86
N LEU A 657 -6.83 13.25 6.60
CA LEU A 657 -6.55 14.29 5.61
C LEU A 657 -7.32 15.58 5.91
N GLY A 658 -8.62 15.49 6.16
CA GLY A 658 -9.45 16.66 6.52
C GLY A 658 -9.04 17.27 7.87
N ARG A 659 -8.62 16.45 8.85
CA ARG A 659 -8.05 16.95 10.12
C ARG A 659 -6.73 17.71 9.87
N PHE A 660 -5.84 17.16 9.04
CA PHE A 660 -4.61 17.87 8.67
C PHE A 660 -4.91 19.18 7.95
N ALA A 661 -5.88 19.21 7.05
CA ALA A 661 -6.31 20.43 6.38
C ALA A 661 -6.80 21.50 7.37
N ARG A 662 -7.58 21.11 8.40
CA ARG A 662 -7.95 22.03 9.49
C ARG A 662 -6.74 22.53 10.27
N GLN A 663 -5.78 21.65 10.62
CA GLN A 663 -4.55 22.05 11.30
C GLN A 663 -3.71 23.03 10.50
N VAL A 664 -3.73 22.90 9.15
CA VAL A 664 -3.10 23.89 8.26
C VAL A 664 -3.82 25.22 8.35
N ALA A 665 -5.17 25.22 8.30
CA ALA A 665 -5.98 26.42 8.40
C ALA A 665 -5.83 27.12 9.75
N ASP A 666 -5.72 26.35 10.85
CA ASP A 666 -5.56 26.85 12.23
C ASP A 666 -4.10 27.22 12.58
N GLY A 667 -3.17 27.09 11.64
CA GLY A 667 -1.74 27.40 11.86
C GLY A 667 -0.97 26.40 12.71
N SER A 668 -1.60 25.29 13.16
CA SER A 668 -0.96 24.28 14.04
C SER A 668 -0.18 23.19 13.27
N ALA A 669 -0.17 23.25 11.95
CA ALA A 669 0.51 22.26 11.08
C ALA A 669 2.03 22.22 11.26
N ALA A 670 2.67 23.31 11.70
CA ALA A 670 4.12 23.36 11.90
C ALA A 670 4.60 22.29 12.90
N GLY A 671 3.84 22.01 13.96
CA GLY A 671 4.15 20.94 14.91
C GLY A 671 4.07 19.54 14.30
N VAL A 672 3.17 19.31 13.33
CA VAL A 672 3.06 18.04 12.60
C VAL A 672 4.24 17.87 11.66
N LEU A 673 4.60 18.92 10.91
CA LEU A 673 5.77 18.90 10.03
C LEU A 673 7.07 18.67 10.81
N GLY A 674 7.23 19.33 11.97
CA GLY A 674 8.40 19.17 12.85
C GLY A 674 8.54 17.73 13.34
N ARG A 675 7.44 17.10 13.79
CA ARG A 675 7.43 15.69 14.20
C ARG A 675 7.76 14.75 13.03
N LYS A 676 7.25 15.00 11.83
CA LYS A 676 7.58 14.23 10.63
C LYS A 676 9.04 14.36 10.23
N ALA A 677 9.57 15.57 10.26
CA ALA A 677 11.00 15.81 10.01
C ALA A 677 11.88 15.10 11.05
N TYR A 678 11.51 15.15 12.34
CA TYR A 678 12.20 14.42 13.39
C TYR A 678 12.08 12.90 13.20
N ALA A 679 10.92 12.37 12.85
CA ALA A 679 10.72 10.94 12.59
C ALA A 679 11.60 10.45 11.41
N LEU A 680 11.87 11.29 10.42
CA LEU A 680 12.77 10.97 9.31
C LEU A 680 14.25 10.90 9.74
N VAL A 681 14.68 11.76 10.66
CA VAL A 681 16.09 11.92 11.04
C VAL A 681 16.42 11.29 12.40
N GLY A 682 15.46 11.32 13.32
CA GLY A 682 15.63 10.88 14.72
C GLY A 682 16.21 9.47 14.89
N PRO A 683 15.70 8.43 14.19
CA PRO A 683 16.22 7.07 14.32
C PRO A 683 17.72 6.94 13.96
N PHE A 684 18.22 7.81 13.09
CA PHE A 684 19.64 7.81 12.69
C PHE A 684 20.55 8.53 13.69
N ILE A 685 19.98 9.45 14.46
CA ILE A 685 20.72 10.17 15.50
C ILE A 685 20.72 9.37 16.81
N THR A 686 19.60 8.73 17.15
CA THR A 686 19.40 8.08 18.43
C THR A 686 19.89 6.62 18.49
N ARG A 687 20.02 5.95 17.34
CA ARG A 687 20.40 4.52 17.26
C ARG A 687 21.63 4.34 16.36
N PRO A 688 22.83 4.10 16.93
CA PRO A 688 24.08 4.02 16.15
C PRO A 688 24.06 2.89 15.08
N LEU A 689 23.41 1.76 15.35
CA LEU A 689 23.24 0.69 14.36
C LEU A 689 22.44 1.12 13.14
N THR A 690 21.40 1.95 13.33
CA THR A 690 20.59 2.49 12.25
C THR A 690 21.40 3.50 11.42
N ALA A 691 22.24 4.31 12.06
CA ALA A 691 23.14 5.23 11.38
C ALA A 691 24.19 4.47 10.52
N ILE A 692 24.77 3.40 11.07
CA ILE A 692 25.70 2.54 10.34
C ILE A 692 24.99 1.88 9.15
N ALA A 693 23.80 1.33 9.34
CA ALA A 693 23.01 0.73 8.26
C ALA A 693 22.69 1.74 7.16
N LEU A 694 22.35 2.97 7.51
CA LEU A 694 22.13 4.06 6.54
C LEU A 694 23.42 4.40 5.78
N ALA A 695 24.56 4.54 6.49
CA ALA A 695 25.83 4.84 5.88
C ALA A 695 26.27 3.72 4.91
N CYS A 696 26.11 2.45 5.29
CA CYS A 696 26.34 1.31 4.42
C CYS A 696 25.41 1.31 3.19
N THR A 697 24.13 1.60 3.38
CA THR A 697 23.16 1.69 2.28
C THR A 697 23.52 2.83 1.33
N ALA A 698 23.90 4.00 1.86
CA ALA A 698 24.33 5.14 1.06
C ALA A 698 25.64 4.82 0.27
N ALA A 699 26.60 4.15 0.91
CA ALA A 699 27.84 3.72 0.26
C ALA A 699 27.56 2.71 -0.88
N LEU A 700 26.69 1.72 -0.65
CA LEU A 700 26.27 0.76 -1.67
C LEU A 700 25.52 1.46 -2.82
N ALA A 701 24.63 2.40 -2.53
CA ALA A 701 23.93 3.20 -3.54
C ALA A 701 24.92 4.04 -4.36
N ALA A 702 25.90 4.70 -3.71
CA ALA A 702 26.95 5.47 -4.39
C ALA A 702 27.81 4.56 -5.28
N ALA A 703 28.23 3.39 -4.79
CA ALA A 703 28.98 2.39 -5.56
C ALA A 703 28.18 1.90 -6.78
N ALA A 704 26.88 1.59 -6.59
CA ALA A 704 25.98 1.19 -7.68
C ALA A 704 25.82 2.30 -8.74
N LEU A 705 25.65 3.56 -8.30
CA LEU A 705 25.56 4.72 -9.18
C LEU A 705 26.88 4.96 -9.95
N TRP A 706 28.03 4.85 -9.26
CA TRP A 706 29.35 4.99 -9.87
C TRP A 706 29.56 3.88 -10.92
N TRP A 707 29.27 2.63 -10.54
CA TRP A 707 29.36 1.49 -11.44
C TRP A 707 28.42 1.64 -12.64
N GLY A 708 27.16 2.02 -12.41
CA GLY A 708 26.18 2.29 -13.46
C GLY A 708 26.64 3.38 -14.43
N ARG A 709 27.17 4.51 -13.89
CA ARG A 709 27.74 5.59 -14.72
C ARG A 709 28.94 5.11 -15.55
N ARG A 710 29.77 4.23 -14.98
CA ARG A 710 30.91 3.60 -15.70
C ARG A 710 30.38 2.71 -16.82
N GLN A 711 29.37 1.87 -16.57
CA GLN A 711 28.78 1.02 -17.61
C GLN A 711 28.11 1.83 -18.72
N VAL A 712 27.40 2.90 -18.38
CA VAL A 712 26.79 3.81 -19.38
C VAL A 712 27.86 4.49 -20.22
N ARG A 713 29.01 4.88 -19.64
CA ARG A 713 30.16 5.44 -20.39
C ARG A 713 30.75 4.39 -21.33
N ALA A 714 31.01 3.18 -20.82
CA ALA A 714 31.52 2.08 -21.61
C ALA A 714 30.55 1.69 -22.76
N TRP A 715 29.26 1.73 -22.51
CA TRP A 715 28.24 1.50 -23.54
C TRP A 715 28.29 2.55 -24.65
N ARG A 716 28.49 3.82 -24.29
CA ARG A 716 28.59 4.92 -25.25
C ARG A 716 29.86 4.90 -26.09
N SER A 717 30.94 4.37 -25.54
CA SER A 717 32.20 4.18 -26.26
C SER A 717 32.28 2.86 -27.04
N GLY A 718 31.22 2.03 -27.01
CA GLY A 718 31.23 0.70 -27.65
C GLY A 718 32.04 -0.37 -26.94
N THR A 719 32.64 -0.04 -25.77
CA THR A 719 33.50 -0.97 -24.99
C THR A 719 32.75 -1.71 -23.91
N SER A 720 31.42 -1.60 -23.88
CA SER A 720 30.62 -2.27 -22.83
C SER A 720 30.60 -3.79 -23.00
N PRO A 721 30.87 -4.57 -21.94
CA PRO A 721 30.73 -6.03 -21.98
C PRO A 721 29.28 -6.51 -22.20
N TYR A 722 28.33 -5.59 -22.18
CA TYR A 722 26.92 -5.85 -22.45
C TYR A 722 26.47 -5.42 -23.84
N ALA A 723 27.40 -5.00 -24.74
CA ALA A 723 27.08 -4.47 -26.07
C ALA A 723 26.28 -5.46 -26.93
N TRP A 724 26.47 -6.76 -26.72
CA TRP A 724 25.74 -7.84 -27.39
C TRP A 724 24.22 -7.87 -27.07
N LEU A 725 23.76 -7.17 -26.04
CA LEU A 725 22.33 -7.02 -25.73
C LEU A 725 21.66 -5.95 -26.61
N ALA A 726 22.44 -5.14 -27.34
CA ALA A 726 21.91 -4.20 -28.31
C ALA A 726 21.32 -4.94 -29.53
N PRO A 727 20.20 -4.51 -30.11
CA PRO A 727 19.72 -5.07 -31.34
C PRO A 727 20.76 -4.90 -32.46
N ALA A 728 20.87 -5.90 -33.32
CA ALA A 728 21.90 -6.06 -34.36
C ALA A 728 21.94 -5.00 -35.49
N ALA A 729 21.36 -3.84 -35.29
CA ALA A 729 21.38 -2.73 -36.28
C ALA A 729 22.79 -2.12 -36.52
N HIS A 730 23.87 -2.71 -35.98
CA HIS A 730 25.25 -2.21 -36.09
C HIS A 730 26.18 -3.15 -36.88
N GLY A 731 25.69 -4.32 -37.32
CA GLY A 731 26.56 -5.28 -38.05
C GLY A 731 26.77 -4.93 -39.53
N ASP A 732 25.84 -4.25 -40.17
CA ASP A 732 25.84 -4.08 -41.64
C ASP A 732 26.32 -2.71 -42.14
N MET A 733 26.77 -1.81 -41.27
CA MET A 733 27.22 -0.49 -41.69
C MET A 733 28.75 -0.35 -41.81
N VAL A 734 29.53 -1.42 -41.61
CA VAL A 734 31.01 -1.32 -41.70
C VAL A 734 31.55 -1.67 -43.11
N HIS A 735 30.72 -2.26 -43.99
CA HIS A 735 31.20 -2.69 -45.31
C HIS A 735 30.35 -2.22 -46.48
N ALA A 736 29.55 -1.17 -46.37
CA ALA A 736 28.84 -0.58 -47.50
C ALA A 736 29.45 0.80 -47.85
N GLU A 737 30.72 0.85 -48.24
CA GLU A 737 31.28 1.93 -49.00
C GLU A 737 31.17 1.55 -50.49
N GLY A 738 29.99 1.63 -51.06
CA GLY A 738 29.72 1.62 -52.46
C GLY A 738 28.89 2.83 -52.85
N PRO A 739 29.12 3.44 -54.03
CA PRO A 739 28.44 4.67 -54.44
C PRO A 739 26.93 4.54 -54.65
N ASP A 740 26.34 3.34 -54.59
CA ASP A 740 24.94 3.07 -54.92
C ASP A 740 24.07 2.61 -53.76
N SER A 741 24.37 3.02 -52.48
CA SER A 741 23.52 2.68 -51.36
C SER A 741 22.29 3.58 -51.27
N CYS A 742 21.11 2.99 -51.40
CA CYS A 742 19.82 3.63 -51.17
C CYS A 742 19.80 4.42 -49.85
N PRO A 743 19.24 5.62 -49.81
CA PRO A 743 19.23 6.44 -48.62
C PRO A 743 18.45 5.76 -47.52
N PRO A 744 18.95 5.76 -46.25
CA PRO A 744 18.30 5.10 -45.13
C PRO A 744 16.92 5.71 -44.90
N THR A 745 15.90 4.90 -44.97
CA THR A 745 14.52 5.27 -44.72
C THR A 745 14.38 5.98 -43.33
N ARG A 746 13.85 7.18 -43.37
CA ARG A 746 13.57 8.05 -42.21
C ARG A 746 12.69 7.32 -41.20
N GLY A 747 13.14 7.26 -39.94
CA GLY A 747 12.30 6.99 -38.81
C GLY A 747 12.81 5.90 -37.87
N VAL A 748 13.81 6.20 -37.03
CA VAL A 748 14.04 5.42 -35.80
C VAL A 748 12.82 5.64 -34.91
N PRO A 749 12.05 4.59 -34.59
CA PRO A 749 10.85 4.75 -33.79
C PRO A 749 11.19 5.30 -32.41
N LEU A 750 10.36 6.22 -31.91
CA LEU A 750 10.41 6.81 -30.56
C LEU A 750 10.41 5.75 -29.45
N SER A 751 10.04 4.49 -29.77
CA SER A 751 9.97 3.34 -28.89
C SER A 751 11.27 3.00 -28.14
N GLY A 752 12.42 3.49 -28.59
CA GLY A 752 13.73 3.21 -27.97
C GLY A 752 14.03 3.95 -26.65
N ARG A 753 13.18 4.85 -26.21
CA ARG A 753 13.43 5.68 -25.01
C ARG A 753 12.72 5.20 -23.74
N TRP A 754 11.81 4.21 -23.84
CA TRP A 754 10.93 3.82 -22.77
C TRP A 754 11.68 3.36 -21.50
N GLY A 755 12.70 2.51 -21.65
CA GLY A 755 13.43 1.95 -20.51
C GLY A 755 14.24 3.02 -19.74
N THR A 756 14.89 3.96 -20.44
CA THR A 756 15.60 5.07 -19.80
C THR A 756 14.66 6.05 -19.13
N THR A 757 13.48 6.28 -19.71
CA THR A 757 12.46 7.14 -19.12
C THR A 757 11.87 6.49 -17.88
N ALA A 758 11.54 5.18 -17.95
CA ALA A 758 11.07 4.42 -16.79
C ALA A 758 12.09 4.47 -15.63
N LEU A 759 13.37 4.22 -15.91
CA LEU A 759 14.43 4.28 -14.89
C LEU A 759 14.58 5.66 -14.24
N LYS A 760 14.51 6.72 -15.03
CA LYS A 760 14.56 8.11 -14.51
C LYS A 760 13.30 8.43 -13.69
N SER A 761 12.13 7.95 -14.13
CA SER A 761 10.87 8.15 -13.41
C SER A 761 10.86 7.38 -12.09
N LEU A 762 11.44 6.18 -12.04
CA LEU A 762 11.67 5.45 -10.78
C LEU A 762 12.61 6.22 -9.84
N GLY A 763 13.61 6.91 -10.36
CA GLY A 763 14.46 7.81 -9.58
C GLY A 763 13.67 8.98 -8.96
N VAL A 764 12.80 9.62 -9.74
CA VAL A 764 11.89 10.69 -9.25
C VAL A 764 10.92 10.13 -8.23
N LEU A 765 10.27 8.99 -8.53
CA LEU A 765 9.38 8.30 -7.60
C LEU A 765 10.06 8.03 -6.27
N THR A 766 11.24 7.42 -6.30
CA THR A 766 11.99 7.07 -5.08
C THR A 766 12.36 8.31 -4.26
N LEU A 767 12.87 9.35 -4.92
CA LEU A 767 13.25 10.59 -4.25
C LEU A 767 12.05 11.23 -3.54
N VAL A 768 10.94 11.40 -4.26
CA VAL A 768 9.74 12.05 -3.70
C VAL A 768 9.12 11.17 -2.62
N ALA A 769 9.02 9.83 -2.84
CA ALA A 769 8.47 8.90 -1.86
C ALA A 769 9.25 8.92 -0.53
N VAL A 770 10.59 8.91 -0.59
CA VAL A 770 11.43 8.96 0.62
C VAL A 770 11.25 10.29 1.38
N LEU A 771 11.06 11.40 0.67
CA LEU A 771 10.91 12.73 1.30
C LEU A 771 9.51 12.97 1.88
N VAL A 772 8.46 12.40 1.27
CA VAL A 772 7.08 12.71 1.60
C VAL A 772 6.47 11.67 2.56
N ASN A 773 6.86 10.39 2.46
CA ASN A 773 6.27 9.31 3.24
C ASN A 773 7.02 9.04 4.54
N ASP A 774 6.27 8.67 5.57
CA ASP A 774 6.76 8.40 6.93
C ASP A 774 7.71 7.19 6.99
N SER A 775 7.65 6.28 6.00
CA SER A 775 8.51 5.09 5.90
C SER A 775 9.92 5.39 5.36
N GLY A 776 10.19 6.61 4.90
CA GLY A 776 11.52 7.07 4.50
C GLY A 776 12.24 6.13 3.52
N VAL A 777 13.47 5.75 3.86
CA VAL A 777 14.37 4.97 2.97
C VAL A 777 13.83 3.58 2.62
N THR A 778 12.98 2.97 3.45
CA THR A 778 12.41 1.64 3.17
C THR A 778 11.53 1.64 1.91
N MET A 779 10.92 2.79 1.57
CA MET A 779 10.18 2.98 0.32
C MET A 779 11.03 2.65 -0.91
N ALA A 780 12.30 3.08 -0.92
CA ALA A 780 13.22 2.81 -2.02
C ALA A 780 13.42 1.30 -2.26
N GLY A 781 13.52 0.51 -1.17
CA GLY A 781 13.65 -0.94 -1.24
C GLY A 781 12.45 -1.61 -1.89
N PHE A 782 11.24 -1.25 -1.49
CA PHE A 782 10.01 -1.83 -2.04
C PHE A 782 9.71 -1.36 -3.47
N ILE A 783 9.99 -0.09 -3.82
CA ILE A 783 9.92 0.39 -5.21
C ILE A 783 10.87 -0.43 -6.09
N LEU A 784 12.11 -0.65 -5.65
CA LEU A 784 13.10 -1.44 -6.37
C LEU A 784 12.64 -2.90 -6.51
N ALA A 785 12.11 -3.49 -5.44
CA ALA A 785 11.67 -4.89 -5.41
C ALA A 785 10.52 -5.17 -6.39
N ALA A 786 9.59 -4.24 -6.58
CA ALA A 786 8.51 -4.38 -7.56
C ALA A 786 8.95 -4.02 -8.98
N ALA A 787 9.73 -2.94 -9.14
CA ALA A 787 10.05 -2.41 -10.46
C ALA A 787 11.21 -3.12 -11.15
N ALA A 788 12.29 -3.47 -10.43
CA ALA A 788 13.52 -3.91 -11.06
C ALA A 788 13.41 -5.27 -11.78
N PRO A 789 12.79 -6.32 -11.19
CA PRO A 789 12.61 -7.58 -11.91
C PRO A 789 11.75 -7.42 -13.17
N ALA A 790 10.63 -6.68 -13.07
CA ALA A 790 9.73 -6.44 -14.19
C ALA A 790 10.40 -5.63 -15.31
N LEU A 791 11.11 -4.56 -14.94
CA LEU A 791 11.84 -3.72 -15.88
C LEU A 791 12.95 -4.51 -16.58
N LEU A 792 13.74 -5.30 -15.82
CA LEU A 792 14.79 -6.15 -16.37
C LEU A 792 14.22 -7.16 -17.38
N ALA A 793 13.14 -7.87 -17.02
CA ALA A 793 12.49 -8.81 -17.91
C ALA A 793 12.01 -8.15 -19.21
N LEU A 794 11.32 -7.02 -19.12
CA LEU A 794 10.82 -6.28 -20.28
C LEU A 794 11.96 -5.70 -21.13
N MET A 795 13.03 -5.18 -20.51
CA MET A 795 14.19 -4.68 -21.25
C MET A 795 14.88 -5.78 -22.05
N LEU A 796 15.05 -6.97 -21.47
CA LEU A 796 15.63 -8.11 -22.16
C LEU A 796 14.74 -8.68 -23.29
N LEU A 797 13.44 -8.49 -23.22
CA LEU A 797 12.45 -9.02 -24.19
C LEU A 797 12.08 -8.03 -25.30
N LEU A 798 11.93 -6.75 -24.99
CA LEU A 798 11.52 -5.73 -25.96
C LEU A 798 12.69 -5.09 -26.71
N GLY A 799 13.91 -5.43 -26.34
CA GLY A 799 15.11 -4.78 -26.83
C GLY A 799 15.22 -3.35 -26.30
N ASN A 800 16.41 -2.96 -25.91
CA ASN A 800 16.62 -1.63 -25.36
C ASN A 800 17.54 -0.83 -26.27
N SER A 801 16.98 0.12 -26.97
CA SER A 801 17.76 1.07 -27.73
C SER A 801 18.29 2.20 -26.82
N PHE A 802 19.20 1.85 -25.87
CA PHE A 802 19.99 2.87 -25.14
C PHE A 802 20.84 3.74 -26.09
N THR A 803 21.02 3.31 -27.34
CA THR A 803 22.03 3.86 -28.26
C THR A 803 21.49 4.79 -29.35
N ALA A 804 20.20 4.76 -29.67
CA ALA A 804 19.70 5.43 -30.88
C ALA A 804 19.64 6.96 -30.83
N SER A 805 19.90 7.62 -29.71
CA SER A 805 19.52 9.04 -29.57
C SER A 805 20.67 10.08 -29.66
N ARG A 806 21.94 9.69 -29.77
CA ARG A 806 23.06 10.70 -29.75
C ARG A 806 23.90 10.83 -31.01
N HIS A 807 23.85 9.88 -31.93
CA HIS A 807 24.60 10.03 -33.18
C HIS A 807 24.02 11.07 -34.15
N LEU A 808 22.71 11.39 -34.02
CA LEU A 808 22.07 12.38 -34.90
C LEU A 808 22.34 13.83 -34.51
N HIS A 809 22.75 14.12 -33.27
CA HIS A 809 23.05 15.52 -32.88
C HIS A 809 24.48 15.96 -33.17
N ARG A 810 25.44 15.06 -33.34
CA ARG A 810 26.84 15.44 -33.63
C ARG A 810 27.11 15.73 -35.10
N ARG A 811 26.30 15.28 -36.06
CA ARG A 811 26.49 15.57 -37.49
C ARG A 811 25.95 16.91 -37.94
N ARG A 812 25.24 17.70 -37.14
CA ARG A 812 24.73 19.03 -37.53
C ARG A 812 25.68 20.18 -37.31
N HIS A 813 26.87 19.98 -36.81
CA HIS A 813 27.85 21.04 -36.53
C HIS A 813 29.20 20.91 -37.24
N ILE A 814 29.32 20.09 -38.26
CA ILE A 814 30.50 20.09 -39.12
C ILE A 814 30.00 20.41 -40.53
N ILE A 815 29.80 21.69 -40.79
CA ILE A 815 29.82 22.25 -42.14
C ILE A 815 31.28 22.63 -42.40
N PRO A 816 32.00 22.00 -43.38
CA PRO A 816 33.33 22.45 -43.74
C PRO A 816 33.19 23.86 -44.39
N GLY A 817 33.97 24.81 -43.88
CA GLY A 817 34.04 26.15 -44.43
C GLY A 817 34.39 26.11 -45.91
N SER A 818 33.67 26.88 -46.71
CA SER A 818 33.95 27.19 -48.10
C SER A 818 35.39 27.72 -48.27
N GLN A 819 36.26 26.97 -48.95
CA GLN A 819 37.53 27.49 -49.45
C GLN A 819 37.24 28.64 -50.46
N ARG A 820 37.51 29.86 -50.04
CA ARG A 820 37.68 30.97 -50.97
C ARG A 820 38.90 30.69 -51.82
N ARG A 821 38.73 30.41 -53.09
CA ARG A 821 39.80 30.54 -54.11
C ARG A 821 40.12 32.00 -54.27
N SER A 822 41.33 32.40 -53.89
CA SER A 822 41.93 33.62 -54.31
C SER A 822 42.57 33.41 -55.67
N SER A 823 42.02 34.02 -56.70
CA SER A 823 42.64 34.19 -57.99
C SER A 823 43.61 35.39 -57.92
N THR A 824 44.90 35.18 -57.99
CA THR A 824 45.89 36.20 -58.37
C THR A 824 46.35 35.90 -59.76
N SER A 825 46.04 36.82 -60.65
CA SER A 825 46.69 36.93 -62.00
C SER A 825 48.00 37.76 -61.90
N PRO A 826 49.01 37.41 -62.66
CA PRO A 826 50.23 38.20 -62.70
C PRO A 826 50.24 39.24 -63.85
N SER A 827 50.83 40.34 -63.60
CA SER A 827 51.51 41.19 -64.60
C SER A 827 52.72 41.78 -63.95
#